data_c01d68a912ed977cda8e5d4aef4ed638
#
_entry.id   c01d68a912ed977cda8e5d4aef4ed638
#
_cell.length_a   1.000
_cell.length_b   1.000
_cell.length_c   1.000
_cell.angle_alpha   90.00
_cell.angle_beta   90.00
_cell.angle_gamma   90.00
#
_symmetry.space_group_name_H-M   'P 1'
#
loop_
_entity.id
_entity.type
_entity.pdbx_description
1 polymer ?
#
loop_
_entity_poly.entity_id
_entity_poly.type
_entity_poly.pdbx_seq_one_letter_code
_entity_poly.pdbx_strand_id
1 'polypeptide(L)'
;MTDGTCETPSTTPNFQTELAAQLADLVPEAIADGKVDVEKLKELLESDIVDSTERFGLFWPGKKRALRAAQEPTTATLRPDFENSKDWETTKNVFIEGDNLEVLKILQKHYHAKIKLIYIDPPYNTGKDFIYPDNYREGLQTYLEYTGQVDADGKAKSTSARNTLDNPHYHSAWLNMMYPRLKLARNLLKNDGVIFISIDDNEVANLRRVLDEVFGESNFIENYIWESNFRPDNSSRIERENAQHVLCYARNKSLLTGLVGAQKVTQGLPSLTKSSMKLSTLTFEPDWVEFQLPDGSYSAGERSSGYTLETDVTVLEGRATSSFSLTGRVIWSQQYLEQQVFDGTRIVIKGDGFVPYSRKLATSTLAPTTLLPRDQVGDVLAGNAEIRGLFGDPVFTHPKPTTLLRYLINSVTSDDPDAIVLDFFAGSASTAHAVLALNALDGGNRRFVVVQLPEPTPDDSIAASKGYKTIAELARKRIDLAGAAISQLDTGDGVDNGFRSYRLADTNFSEWRMSSDVEEDALQQHLLSLRDSATDDATADELLTEILLKQGYSLTEDVSAAEMGGLDLRLVRDRDGDVAVLAYLNEQTKPTLEQLRALVDEPPTRIIVLEDAFQGDDELKTNLAQLAKSKGVELWTA
;
A
#
# COMPACT_ATOMS: atom_id res chain seq x y z
N MET A 1 -8.55 37.25 18.84
CA MET A 1 -7.93 36.30 19.77
C MET A 1 -8.53 34.97 19.39
N THR A 2 -7.77 34.12 18.74
CA THR A 2 -8.24 32.78 18.39
C THR A 2 -8.47 32.01 19.67
N ASP A 3 -9.72 31.64 19.90
CA ASP A 3 -10.14 30.73 20.98
C ASP A 3 -9.22 29.50 20.91
N GLY A 4 -8.70 29.03 22.02
CA GLY A 4 -7.71 27.95 22.05
C GLY A 4 -8.27 26.56 21.77
N THR A 5 -9.38 26.47 21.01
CA THR A 5 -10.04 25.25 20.56
C THR A 5 -9.80 25.03 19.07
N CYS A 6 -9.47 23.81 18.68
CA CYS A 6 -9.41 23.39 17.29
C CYS A 6 -10.69 22.61 16.94
N GLU A 7 -11.36 23.01 15.87
CA GLU A 7 -12.50 22.25 15.33
C GLU A 7 -12.03 21.08 14.48
N THR A 8 -12.71 19.95 14.58
CA THR A 8 -12.45 18.79 13.71
C THR A 8 -12.93 19.08 12.29
N PRO A 9 -12.10 18.90 11.24
CA PRO A 9 -12.53 19.14 9.86
C PRO A 9 -13.71 18.24 9.48
N SER A 10 -14.73 18.82 8.84
CA SER A 10 -15.91 18.07 8.36
C SER A 10 -15.62 17.26 7.08
N THR A 11 -14.56 17.58 6.37
CA THR A 11 -14.18 16.93 5.09
C THR A 11 -12.72 16.50 5.09
N THR A 12 -12.36 15.61 4.16
CA THR A 12 -10.96 15.34 3.84
C THR A 12 -10.27 16.58 3.25
N PRO A 13 -8.92 16.64 3.23
CA PRO A 13 -8.19 17.77 2.67
C PRO A 13 -8.59 18.10 1.24
N ASN A 14 -8.66 19.39 0.92
CA ASN A 14 -8.83 19.87 -0.45
C ASN A 14 -7.46 20.01 -1.12
N PHE A 15 -7.09 19.04 -1.96
CA PHE A 15 -5.77 18.98 -2.60
C PHE A 15 -5.49 20.14 -3.58
N GLN A 16 -6.52 20.80 -4.11
CA GLN A 16 -6.31 22.03 -4.91
C GLN A 16 -5.81 23.16 -4.03
N THR A 17 -6.41 23.34 -2.85
CA THR A 17 -6.00 24.36 -1.89
C THR A 17 -4.64 24.03 -1.28
N GLU A 18 -4.36 22.76 -1.01
CA GLU A 18 -3.04 22.31 -0.52
C GLU A 18 -1.93 22.54 -1.55
N LEU A 19 -2.19 22.24 -2.83
CA LEU A 19 -1.22 22.53 -3.90
C LEU A 19 -0.97 24.03 -4.02
N ALA A 20 -2.01 24.86 -3.93
CA ALA A 20 -1.86 26.32 -3.93
C ALA A 20 -1.06 26.82 -2.72
N ALA A 21 -1.27 26.21 -1.53
CA ALA A 21 -0.50 26.51 -0.32
C ALA A 21 0.98 26.13 -0.49
N GLN A 22 1.27 24.95 -1.02
CA GLN A 22 2.64 24.53 -1.32
C GLN A 22 3.33 25.43 -2.33
N LEU A 23 2.60 25.90 -3.37
CA LEU A 23 3.12 26.90 -4.31
C LEU A 23 3.36 28.24 -3.64
N ALA A 24 2.51 28.64 -2.69
CA ALA A 24 2.69 29.87 -1.93
C ALA A 24 3.95 29.84 -1.06
N ASP A 25 4.26 28.68 -0.48
CA ASP A 25 5.49 28.49 0.30
C ASP A 25 6.75 28.47 -0.57
N LEU A 26 6.66 27.88 -1.77
CA LEU A 26 7.80 27.75 -2.70
C LEU A 26 8.06 29.03 -3.51
N VAL A 27 7.01 29.72 -3.92
CA VAL A 27 7.05 30.86 -4.85
C VAL A 27 6.04 31.93 -4.38
N PRO A 28 6.24 32.57 -3.21
CA PRO A 28 5.30 33.53 -2.65
C PRO A 28 5.03 34.72 -3.57
N GLU A 29 5.99 35.06 -4.46
CA GLU A 29 5.84 36.14 -5.45
C GLU A 29 4.79 35.83 -6.51
N ALA A 30 4.44 34.57 -6.72
CA ALA A 30 3.38 34.16 -7.64
C ALA A 30 2.00 34.10 -6.98
N ILE A 31 1.83 34.64 -5.78
CA ILE A 31 0.55 34.67 -5.07
C ILE A 31 0.01 36.11 -5.01
N ALA A 32 -1.16 36.31 -5.57
CA ALA A 32 -1.90 37.59 -5.52
C ALA A 32 -3.30 37.32 -4.92
N ASP A 33 -3.68 38.08 -3.90
CA ASP A 33 -4.98 37.98 -3.21
C ASP A 33 -5.36 36.54 -2.78
N GLY A 34 -4.35 35.76 -2.32
CA GLY A 34 -4.53 34.36 -1.88
C GLY A 34 -4.74 33.35 -3.02
N LYS A 35 -4.49 33.75 -4.28
CA LYS A 35 -4.59 32.90 -5.46
C LYS A 35 -3.28 32.87 -6.22
N VAL A 36 -3.01 31.77 -6.94
CA VAL A 36 -1.83 31.63 -7.78
C VAL A 36 -1.97 32.54 -9.03
N ASP A 37 -1.05 33.48 -9.18
CA ASP A 37 -0.88 34.27 -10.41
C ASP A 37 -0.07 33.43 -11.42
N VAL A 38 -0.77 32.91 -12.43
CA VAL A 38 -0.20 32.02 -13.44
C VAL A 38 0.81 32.73 -14.34
N GLU A 39 0.59 34.01 -14.64
CA GLU A 39 1.52 34.77 -15.48
C GLU A 39 2.82 35.07 -14.73
N LYS A 40 2.71 35.41 -13.43
CA LYS A 40 3.89 35.61 -12.58
C LYS A 40 4.66 34.33 -12.35
N LEU A 41 3.95 33.19 -12.16
CA LEU A 41 4.57 31.89 -12.05
C LEU A 41 5.33 31.51 -13.35
N LYS A 42 4.77 31.82 -14.51
CA LYS A 42 5.45 31.63 -15.80
C LYS A 42 6.71 32.47 -15.89
N GLU A 43 6.64 33.75 -15.52
CA GLU A 43 7.80 34.66 -15.53
C GLU A 43 8.95 34.12 -14.66
N LEU A 44 8.63 33.58 -13.46
CA LEU A 44 9.63 33.04 -12.55
C LEU A 44 10.27 31.74 -13.04
N LEU A 45 9.56 30.95 -13.83
CA LEU A 45 10.06 29.68 -14.38
C LEU A 45 10.78 29.85 -15.72
N GLU A 46 10.56 30.98 -16.44
CA GLU A 46 11.23 31.35 -17.73
C GLU A 46 11.51 30.18 -18.67
N SER A 47 12.78 29.74 -18.72
CA SER A 47 13.26 28.68 -19.62
C SER A 47 12.79 27.26 -19.24
N ASP A 48 12.26 27.10 -18.05
CA ASP A 48 11.75 25.81 -17.59
C ASP A 48 10.30 25.55 -18.02
N ILE A 49 9.69 26.55 -18.69
CA ILE A 49 8.34 26.44 -19.25
C ILE A 49 8.38 25.98 -20.69
N VAL A 50 7.61 24.94 -21.00
CA VAL A 50 7.34 24.52 -22.37
C VAL A 50 6.16 25.34 -22.92
N ASP A 51 6.45 26.29 -23.80
CA ASP A 51 5.47 27.24 -24.41
C ASP A 51 4.77 26.64 -25.66
N SER A 52 4.70 25.30 -25.79
CA SER A 52 4.00 24.69 -26.91
C SER A 52 2.51 24.46 -26.59
N THR A 53 1.64 25.01 -27.42
CA THR A 53 0.20 24.77 -27.39
C THR A 53 -0.16 23.34 -27.79
N GLU A 54 0.74 22.64 -28.49
CA GLU A 54 0.61 21.24 -28.89
C GLU A 54 1.42 20.35 -27.97
N ARG A 55 0.73 19.69 -27.01
CA ARG A 55 1.34 18.67 -26.14
C ARG A 55 0.84 17.29 -26.56
N PHE A 56 1.76 16.36 -26.75
CA PHE A 56 1.43 14.95 -26.83
C PHE A 56 0.85 14.50 -25.49
N GLY A 57 -0.35 13.98 -25.51
CA GLY A 57 -1.01 13.51 -24.28
C GLY A 57 -2.27 12.72 -24.61
N LEU A 58 -2.70 11.88 -23.68
CA LEU A 58 -3.93 11.13 -23.83
C LEU A 58 -5.14 12.02 -23.56
N PHE A 59 -6.04 12.16 -24.55
CA PHE A 59 -7.30 12.87 -24.44
C PHE A 59 -8.47 11.90 -24.58
N TRP A 60 -9.46 12.01 -23.69
CA TRP A 60 -10.71 11.27 -23.77
C TRP A 60 -11.87 12.07 -23.18
N PRO A 61 -13.12 11.78 -23.58
CA PRO A 61 -14.33 12.37 -22.98
C PRO A 61 -14.41 12.08 -21.48
N GLY A 62 -14.55 13.14 -20.65
CA GLY A 62 -14.65 13.00 -19.20
C GLY A 62 -13.35 13.21 -18.41
N LYS A 63 -12.17 13.33 -19.07
CA LYS A 63 -10.88 13.50 -18.38
C LYS A 63 -10.87 14.62 -17.34
N LYS A 64 -11.44 15.80 -17.68
CA LYS A 64 -11.50 16.94 -16.74
C LYS A 64 -12.37 16.63 -15.51
N ARG A 65 -13.47 15.88 -15.70
CA ARG A 65 -14.34 15.43 -14.60
C ARG A 65 -13.61 14.41 -13.72
N ALA A 66 -12.95 13.43 -14.32
CA ALA A 66 -12.15 12.45 -13.60
C ALA A 66 -11.03 13.11 -12.77
N LEU A 67 -10.37 14.15 -13.31
CA LEU A 67 -9.38 14.94 -12.56
C LEU A 67 -10.01 15.62 -11.34
N ARG A 68 -11.17 16.27 -11.50
CA ARG A 68 -11.89 16.92 -10.41
C ARG A 68 -12.31 15.92 -9.34
N ALA A 69 -12.80 14.74 -9.73
CA ALA A 69 -13.20 13.69 -8.81
C ALA A 69 -12.08 13.27 -7.83
N ALA A 70 -10.82 13.28 -8.28
CA ALA A 70 -9.67 13.04 -7.41
C ALA A 70 -9.37 14.20 -6.45
N GLN A 71 -9.82 15.40 -6.77
CA GLN A 71 -9.51 16.63 -6.02
C GLN A 71 -10.64 17.04 -5.07
N GLU A 72 -11.88 16.65 -5.37
CA GLU A 72 -13.04 16.93 -4.52
C GLU A 72 -12.91 16.18 -3.20
N PRO A 73 -12.95 16.91 -2.06
CA PRO A 73 -12.95 16.26 -0.75
C PRO A 73 -14.23 15.45 -0.54
N THR A 74 -14.17 14.47 0.35
CA THR A 74 -15.34 13.70 0.77
C THR A 74 -15.69 13.97 2.23
N THR A 75 -16.97 13.90 2.55
CA THR A 75 -17.51 13.86 3.91
C THR A 75 -17.67 12.43 4.42
N ALA A 76 -17.58 11.44 3.54
CA ALA A 76 -17.71 10.04 3.91
C ALA A 76 -16.65 9.63 4.96
N THR A 77 -17.00 8.62 5.75
CA THR A 77 -16.17 8.08 6.80
C THR A 77 -16.07 6.57 6.74
N LEU A 78 -15.30 5.98 7.66
CA LEU A 78 -15.21 4.54 7.87
C LEU A 78 -15.79 4.18 9.23
N ARG A 79 -16.75 3.27 9.23
CA ARG A 79 -17.32 2.70 10.45
C ARG A 79 -16.63 1.39 10.80
N PRO A 80 -16.21 1.18 12.05
CA PRO A 80 -15.65 -0.09 12.50
C PRO A 80 -16.69 -1.21 12.41
N ASP A 81 -16.28 -2.36 11.89
CA ASP A 81 -17.10 -3.57 11.77
C ASP A 81 -16.50 -4.68 12.63
N PHE A 82 -16.74 -4.60 13.94
CA PHE A 82 -16.14 -5.50 14.92
C PHE A 82 -16.55 -6.95 14.68
N GLU A 83 -17.79 -7.21 14.27
CA GLU A 83 -18.33 -8.56 14.05
C GLU A 83 -17.61 -9.29 12.89
N ASN A 84 -17.16 -8.54 11.89
CA ASN A 84 -16.46 -9.07 10.73
C ASN A 84 -14.94 -8.86 10.78
N SER A 85 -14.43 -8.51 11.95
CA SER A 85 -12.99 -8.39 12.24
C SER A 85 -12.44 -9.64 12.90
N LYS A 86 -11.12 -9.77 12.89
CA LYS A 86 -10.42 -10.82 13.61
C LYS A 86 -9.24 -10.22 14.36
N ASP A 87 -9.13 -10.55 15.65
CA ASP A 87 -8.06 -10.06 16.53
C ASP A 87 -7.94 -8.52 16.53
N TRP A 88 -9.09 -7.83 16.61
CA TRP A 88 -9.20 -6.37 16.47
C TRP A 88 -8.19 -5.58 17.30
N GLU A 89 -7.99 -5.98 18.56
CA GLU A 89 -7.13 -5.24 19.50
C GLU A 89 -5.65 -5.28 19.13
N THR A 90 -5.20 -6.37 18.52
CA THR A 90 -3.77 -6.65 18.32
C THR A 90 -3.31 -6.48 16.87
N THR A 91 -4.21 -6.71 15.92
CA THR A 91 -3.86 -6.70 14.49
C THR A 91 -3.55 -5.30 13.96
N LYS A 92 -2.63 -5.26 13.00
CA LYS A 92 -2.28 -4.03 12.24
C LYS A 92 -2.69 -4.11 10.76
N ASN A 93 -3.37 -5.18 10.36
CA ASN A 93 -3.93 -5.35 9.02
C ASN A 93 -5.34 -4.74 8.92
N VAL A 94 -5.70 -4.24 7.74
CA VAL A 94 -6.97 -3.55 7.52
C VAL A 94 -7.67 -4.07 6.27
N PHE A 95 -8.98 -4.35 6.43
CA PHE A 95 -9.93 -4.63 5.35
C PHE A 95 -10.98 -3.53 5.31
N ILE A 96 -11.23 -2.92 4.15
CA ILE A 96 -12.23 -1.87 4.01
C ILE A 96 -13.25 -2.29 2.94
N GLU A 97 -14.53 -2.30 3.35
CA GLU A 97 -15.65 -2.54 2.43
C GLU A 97 -16.20 -1.20 1.95
N GLY A 98 -16.14 -0.94 0.64
CA GLY A 98 -16.68 0.28 0.05
C GLY A 98 -16.10 0.65 -1.30
N ASP A 99 -16.56 1.78 -1.85
CA ASP A 99 -15.99 2.35 -3.07
C ASP A 99 -14.55 2.81 -2.84
N ASN A 100 -13.66 2.32 -3.69
CA ASN A 100 -12.23 2.57 -3.51
C ASN A 100 -11.81 4.01 -3.81
N LEU A 101 -12.56 4.81 -4.58
CA LEU A 101 -12.25 6.21 -4.79
C LEU A 101 -12.45 7.02 -3.51
N GLU A 102 -13.61 6.84 -2.85
CA GLU A 102 -13.92 7.52 -1.60
C GLU A 102 -12.97 7.06 -0.48
N VAL A 103 -12.72 5.75 -0.40
CA VAL A 103 -11.74 5.20 0.55
C VAL A 103 -10.34 5.77 0.33
N LEU A 104 -9.85 5.86 -0.93
CA LEU A 104 -8.56 6.46 -1.24
C LEU A 104 -8.47 7.93 -0.81
N LYS A 105 -9.55 8.71 -0.89
CA LYS A 105 -9.60 10.09 -0.37
C LYS A 105 -9.46 10.12 1.14
N ILE A 106 -10.16 9.23 1.85
CA ILE A 106 -10.09 9.12 3.32
C ILE A 106 -8.67 8.75 3.77
N LEU A 107 -8.03 7.81 3.07
CA LEU A 107 -6.70 7.33 3.43
C LEU A 107 -5.59 8.37 3.25
N GLN A 108 -5.81 9.44 2.44
CA GLN A 108 -4.78 10.43 2.11
C GLN A 108 -4.12 11.04 3.34
N LYS A 109 -4.87 11.36 4.38
CA LYS A 109 -4.33 12.11 5.51
C LYS A 109 -3.34 11.28 6.33
N HIS A 110 -3.70 10.03 6.66
CA HIS A 110 -2.83 9.16 7.46
C HIS A 110 -1.75 8.47 6.63
N TYR A 111 -2.15 7.90 5.46
CA TYR A 111 -1.26 7.04 4.66
C TYR A 111 -0.44 7.80 3.61
N HIS A 112 -0.50 9.14 3.57
CA HIS A 112 0.32 9.95 2.66
C HIS A 112 1.79 9.58 2.77
N ALA A 113 2.40 9.20 1.65
CA ALA A 113 3.81 8.80 1.55
C ALA A 113 4.25 7.66 2.52
N LYS A 114 3.33 6.75 2.91
CA LYS A 114 3.62 5.63 3.83
C LYS A 114 3.55 4.25 3.19
N ILE A 115 2.88 4.10 2.05
CA ILE A 115 2.70 2.82 1.37
C ILE A 115 3.97 2.47 0.57
N LYS A 116 4.57 1.31 0.85
CA LYS A 116 5.77 0.85 0.13
C LYS A 116 5.42 0.22 -1.20
N LEU A 117 4.34 -0.55 -1.25
CA LEU A 117 3.89 -1.24 -2.44
C LEU A 117 2.39 -1.12 -2.61
N ILE A 118 1.95 -0.79 -3.83
CA ILE A 118 0.57 -0.94 -4.28
C ILE A 118 0.54 -2.04 -5.33
N TYR A 119 -0.35 -3.02 -5.14
CA TYR A 119 -0.73 -3.96 -6.18
C TYR A 119 -2.21 -3.84 -6.45
N ILE A 120 -2.63 -3.79 -7.71
CA ILE A 120 -4.04 -3.82 -8.08
C ILE A 120 -4.29 -4.71 -9.29
N ASP A 121 -5.47 -5.30 -9.31
CA ASP A 121 -6.03 -6.10 -10.39
C ASP A 121 -7.38 -5.51 -10.79
N PRO A 122 -7.39 -4.36 -11.54
CA PRO A 122 -8.63 -3.69 -11.91
C PRO A 122 -9.40 -4.47 -12.97
N PRO A 123 -10.68 -4.14 -13.23
CA PRO A 123 -11.42 -4.69 -14.36
C PRO A 123 -10.67 -4.50 -15.68
N TYR A 124 -10.57 -5.56 -16.49
CA TYR A 124 -9.80 -5.55 -17.75
C TYR A 124 -10.52 -4.92 -18.92
N ASN A 125 -11.79 -4.53 -18.72
CA ASN A 125 -12.63 -3.94 -19.76
C ASN A 125 -12.88 -4.91 -20.92
N THR A 126 -13.24 -6.16 -20.64
CA THR A 126 -13.48 -7.21 -21.64
C THR A 126 -14.89 -7.16 -22.25
N GLY A 127 -15.70 -6.17 -21.89
CA GLY A 127 -17.12 -6.05 -22.29
C GLY A 127 -18.09 -6.81 -21.38
N LYS A 128 -17.58 -7.52 -20.38
CA LYS A 128 -18.36 -8.24 -19.36
C LYS A 128 -18.11 -7.71 -17.97
N ASP A 129 -17.10 -6.87 -17.82
CA ASP A 129 -16.63 -6.37 -16.54
C ASP A 129 -17.52 -5.24 -16.02
N PHE A 130 -17.64 -5.19 -14.70
CA PHE A 130 -18.24 -4.07 -14.00
C PHE A 130 -17.28 -2.88 -14.04
N ILE A 131 -17.76 -1.71 -14.46
CA ILE A 131 -17.02 -0.45 -14.35
C ILE A 131 -17.78 0.47 -13.41
N TYR A 132 -17.09 0.99 -12.43
CA TYR A 132 -17.63 1.90 -11.42
C TYR A 132 -18.18 3.17 -12.08
N PRO A 133 -19.43 3.59 -11.77
CA PRO A 133 -20.03 4.77 -12.38
C PRO A 133 -19.38 6.07 -11.91
N ASP A 134 -19.45 7.09 -12.77
CA ASP A 134 -18.78 8.38 -12.63
C ASP A 134 -19.46 9.39 -11.67
N ASN A 135 -20.53 9.03 -10.95
CA ASN A 135 -21.32 9.97 -10.15
C ASN A 135 -20.94 9.91 -8.67
N TYR A 136 -20.06 10.82 -8.26
CA TYR A 136 -19.40 10.85 -6.94
C TYR A 136 -20.11 11.73 -5.90
N ARG A 137 -21.29 12.32 -6.21
CA ARG A 137 -21.91 13.33 -5.35
C ARG A 137 -23.05 12.84 -4.47
N GLU A 138 -23.41 11.61 -4.60
CA GLU A 138 -24.59 11.06 -3.92
C GLU A 138 -24.13 9.95 -2.97
N GLY A 139 -24.70 9.92 -1.75
CA GLY A 139 -24.28 9.00 -0.70
C GLY A 139 -24.30 7.51 -1.09
N LEU A 140 -23.78 6.65 -0.23
CA LEU A 140 -23.63 5.21 -0.47
C LEU A 140 -24.92 4.56 -0.99
N GLN A 141 -26.11 4.97 -0.50
CA GLN A 141 -27.41 4.47 -0.95
C GLN A 141 -27.63 4.77 -2.44
N THR A 142 -27.40 6.02 -2.85
CA THR A 142 -27.57 6.47 -4.22
C THR A 142 -26.51 5.88 -5.14
N TYR A 143 -25.30 5.64 -4.62
CA TYR A 143 -24.28 4.86 -5.33
C TYR A 143 -24.77 3.43 -5.63
N LEU A 144 -25.35 2.74 -4.64
CA LEU A 144 -25.91 1.40 -4.79
C LEU A 144 -27.12 1.38 -5.74
N GLU A 145 -27.96 2.43 -5.73
CA GLU A 145 -29.06 2.63 -6.69
C GLU A 145 -28.54 2.90 -8.11
N TYR A 146 -27.54 3.78 -8.24
CA TYR A 146 -26.93 4.15 -9.53
C TYR A 146 -26.14 3.01 -10.17
N THR A 147 -25.49 2.18 -9.36
CA THR A 147 -24.80 0.98 -9.84
C THR A 147 -25.79 -0.12 -10.25
N GLY A 148 -27.09 0.09 -9.99
CA GLY A 148 -28.13 -0.90 -10.25
C GLY A 148 -28.04 -2.11 -9.31
N GLN A 149 -27.28 -2.01 -8.23
CA GLN A 149 -27.13 -3.07 -7.23
C GLN A 149 -28.36 -3.17 -6.32
N VAL A 150 -29.03 -2.02 -6.08
CA VAL A 150 -30.33 -1.96 -5.38
C VAL A 150 -31.34 -1.15 -6.18
N ASP A 151 -32.64 -1.43 -6.00
CA ASP A 151 -33.70 -0.56 -6.47
C ASP A 151 -34.07 0.50 -5.43
N ALA A 152 -35.00 1.40 -5.77
CA ALA A 152 -35.48 2.44 -4.85
C ALA A 152 -36.08 1.88 -3.54
N ASP A 153 -36.36 0.57 -3.47
CA ASP A 153 -36.84 -0.17 -2.32
C ASP A 153 -35.70 -0.93 -1.58
N GLY A 154 -34.43 -0.73 -1.98
CA GLY A 154 -33.26 -1.34 -1.35
C GLY A 154 -33.02 -2.81 -1.71
N LYS A 155 -33.70 -3.34 -2.77
CA LYS A 155 -33.46 -4.71 -3.25
C LYS A 155 -32.37 -4.77 -4.31
N ALA A 156 -31.45 -5.73 -4.18
CA ALA A 156 -30.38 -5.95 -5.15
C ALA A 156 -30.93 -6.21 -6.57
N LYS A 157 -30.51 -5.39 -7.53
CA LYS A 157 -30.79 -5.60 -8.95
C LYS A 157 -29.63 -6.33 -9.62
N SER A 158 -29.91 -7.42 -10.30
CA SER A 158 -28.94 -8.25 -11.00
C SER A 158 -28.44 -7.68 -12.35
N THR A 159 -28.83 -6.47 -12.72
CA THR A 159 -28.40 -5.83 -13.97
C THR A 159 -27.21 -4.91 -13.70
N SER A 160 -26.03 -5.51 -13.71
CA SER A 160 -24.75 -4.82 -13.68
C SER A 160 -24.65 -3.72 -14.74
N ALA A 161 -24.11 -2.56 -14.37
CA ALA A 161 -23.61 -1.55 -15.31
C ALA A 161 -22.37 -2.13 -16.03
N ARG A 162 -22.57 -3.09 -16.93
CA ARG A 162 -21.50 -3.65 -17.76
C ARG A 162 -21.12 -2.65 -18.82
N ASN A 163 -19.83 -2.41 -18.96
CA ASN A 163 -19.31 -1.63 -20.08
C ASN A 163 -19.20 -2.54 -21.30
N THR A 164 -20.24 -2.53 -22.14
CA THR A 164 -20.30 -3.41 -23.32
C THR A 164 -19.50 -2.83 -24.48
N LEU A 165 -18.99 -3.69 -25.37
CA LEU A 165 -18.25 -3.29 -26.58
C LEU A 165 -19.01 -2.33 -27.49
N ASP A 166 -20.34 -2.35 -27.45
CA ASP A 166 -21.22 -1.45 -28.21
C ASP A 166 -21.32 -0.04 -27.60
N ASN A 167 -20.74 0.18 -26.41
CA ASN A 167 -20.71 1.50 -25.78
C ASN A 167 -19.72 2.42 -26.52
N PRO A 168 -20.18 3.54 -27.13
CA PRO A 168 -19.29 4.47 -27.83
C PRO A 168 -18.25 5.13 -26.91
N HIS A 169 -18.42 5.03 -25.59
CA HIS A 169 -17.49 5.53 -24.56
C HIS A 169 -16.73 4.40 -23.85
N TYR A 170 -16.62 3.23 -24.45
CA TYR A 170 -16.07 2.02 -23.86
C TYR A 170 -14.74 2.24 -23.11
N HIS A 171 -13.70 2.70 -23.79
CA HIS A 171 -12.40 3.01 -23.18
C HIS A 171 -12.44 4.25 -22.28
N SER A 172 -13.26 5.26 -22.66
CA SER A 172 -13.37 6.51 -21.88
C SER A 172 -13.99 6.27 -20.51
N ALA A 173 -14.98 5.38 -20.39
CA ALA A 173 -15.58 5.04 -19.10
C ALA A 173 -14.54 4.36 -18.18
N TRP A 174 -13.76 3.43 -18.71
CA TRP A 174 -12.69 2.78 -17.98
C TRP A 174 -11.59 3.76 -17.54
N LEU A 175 -11.18 4.65 -18.44
CA LEU A 175 -10.19 5.69 -18.14
C LEU A 175 -10.68 6.68 -17.07
N ASN A 176 -11.96 7.07 -17.10
CA ASN A 176 -12.57 7.92 -16.09
C ASN A 176 -12.58 7.25 -14.71
N MET A 177 -12.81 5.94 -14.65
CA MET A 177 -12.72 5.16 -13.43
C MET A 177 -11.28 5.09 -12.89
N MET A 178 -10.30 4.79 -13.73
CA MET A 178 -8.92 4.52 -13.31
C MET A 178 -8.13 5.78 -12.96
N TYR A 179 -8.28 6.86 -13.74
CA TYR A 179 -7.45 8.05 -13.61
C TYR A 179 -7.47 8.71 -12.22
N PRO A 180 -8.62 8.99 -11.60
CA PRO A 180 -8.67 9.59 -10.27
C PRO A 180 -8.07 8.68 -9.19
N ARG A 181 -8.29 7.37 -9.28
CA ARG A 181 -7.76 6.36 -8.35
C ARG A 181 -6.24 6.30 -8.41
N LEU A 182 -5.66 6.29 -9.60
CA LEU A 182 -4.20 6.28 -9.79
C LEU A 182 -3.54 7.57 -9.28
N LYS A 183 -4.19 8.74 -9.46
CA LYS A 183 -3.69 10.00 -8.90
C LYS A 183 -3.63 9.98 -7.37
N LEU A 184 -4.67 9.51 -6.72
CA LEU A 184 -4.70 9.38 -5.26
C LEU A 184 -3.71 8.31 -4.77
N ALA A 185 -3.63 7.17 -5.45
CA ALA A 185 -2.71 6.09 -5.13
C ALA A 185 -1.24 6.54 -5.15
N ARG A 186 -0.85 7.36 -6.15
CA ARG A 186 0.50 7.91 -6.22
C ARG A 186 0.89 8.70 -4.97
N ASN A 187 -0.03 9.47 -4.39
CA ASN A 187 0.23 10.27 -3.19
C ASN A 187 0.46 9.41 -1.95
N LEU A 188 -0.16 8.22 -1.88
CA LEU A 188 -0.01 7.29 -0.76
C LEU A 188 1.35 6.58 -0.76
N LEU A 189 2.00 6.43 -1.92
CA LEU A 189 3.29 5.76 -2.03
C LEU A 189 4.40 6.53 -1.31
N LYS A 190 5.30 5.81 -0.63
CA LYS A 190 6.63 6.32 -0.21
C LYS A 190 7.39 6.84 -1.43
N ASN A 191 8.37 7.70 -1.24
CA ASN A 191 9.19 8.21 -2.36
C ASN A 191 9.89 7.08 -3.13
N ASP A 192 10.28 6.01 -2.44
CA ASP A 192 10.83 4.76 -2.99
C ASP A 192 9.78 3.67 -3.15
N GLY A 193 8.49 4.03 -3.15
CA GLY A 193 7.37 3.12 -3.33
C GLY A 193 7.13 2.76 -4.78
N VAL A 194 6.50 1.59 -4.99
CA VAL A 194 6.25 0.98 -6.30
C VAL A 194 4.79 0.58 -6.43
N ILE A 195 4.24 0.72 -7.63
CA ILE A 195 2.92 0.19 -8.00
C ILE A 195 3.06 -0.88 -9.08
N PHE A 196 2.38 -2.01 -8.91
CA PHE A 196 2.14 -3.04 -9.91
C PHE A 196 0.68 -3.08 -10.28
N ILE A 197 0.37 -3.16 -11.56
CA ILE A 197 -1.00 -3.22 -12.07
C ILE A 197 -1.10 -4.35 -13.07
N SER A 198 -1.89 -5.37 -12.75
CA SER A 198 -2.24 -6.44 -13.69
C SER A 198 -3.26 -5.95 -14.70
N ILE A 199 -3.07 -6.29 -15.96
CA ILE A 199 -3.98 -5.93 -17.08
C ILE A 199 -3.77 -6.89 -18.24
N ASP A 200 -4.75 -6.96 -19.14
CA ASP A 200 -4.63 -7.67 -20.41
C ASP A 200 -4.41 -6.71 -21.61
N ASP A 201 -4.42 -7.27 -22.81
CA ASP A 201 -4.20 -6.53 -24.05
C ASP A 201 -5.28 -5.47 -24.36
N ASN A 202 -6.49 -5.57 -23.76
CA ASN A 202 -7.57 -4.62 -24.03
C ASN A 202 -7.22 -3.19 -23.61
N GLU A 203 -6.60 -3.01 -22.45
CA GLU A 203 -6.35 -1.69 -21.87
C GLU A 203 -4.88 -1.41 -21.55
N VAL A 204 -3.93 -2.34 -21.79
CA VAL A 204 -2.51 -2.12 -21.44
C VAL A 204 -1.93 -0.86 -22.08
N ALA A 205 -2.29 -0.56 -23.32
CA ALA A 205 -1.79 0.63 -24.02
C ALA A 205 -2.32 1.93 -23.41
N ASN A 206 -3.62 1.97 -23.08
CA ASN A 206 -4.27 3.11 -22.45
C ASN A 206 -3.75 3.29 -21.01
N LEU A 207 -3.66 2.22 -20.24
CA LEU A 207 -3.13 2.23 -18.88
C LEU A 207 -1.70 2.74 -18.85
N ARG A 208 -0.84 2.29 -19.77
CA ARG A 208 0.53 2.77 -19.87
C ARG A 208 0.58 4.30 -20.05
N ARG A 209 -0.24 4.87 -20.93
CA ARG A 209 -0.30 6.31 -21.17
C ARG A 209 -0.82 7.10 -19.97
N VAL A 210 -1.82 6.56 -19.27
CA VAL A 210 -2.31 7.16 -18.03
C VAL A 210 -1.23 7.16 -16.94
N LEU A 211 -0.50 6.07 -16.81
CA LEU A 211 0.60 5.96 -15.83
C LEU A 211 1.77 6.86 -16.18
N ASP A 212 2.12 7.00 -17.45
CA ASP A 212 3.13 7.98 -17.91
C ASP A 212 2.74 9.41 -17.51
N GLU A 213 1.44 9.76 -17.58
CA GLU A 213 0.94 11.07 -17.16
C GLU A 213 0.91 11.24 -15.64
N VAL A 214 0.46 10.22 -14.91
CA VAL A 214 0.29 10.30 -13.44
C VAL A 214 1.62 10.17 -12.71
N PHE A 215 2.45 9.22 -13.09
CA PHE A 215 3.71 8.90 -12.40
C PHE A 215 4.93 9.57 -13.04
N GLY A 216 4.85 9.95 -14.32
CA GLY A 216 5.95 10.39 -15.15
C GLY A 216 6.61 9.24 -15.91
N GLU A 217 6.87 9.42 -17.20
CA GLU A 217 7.48 8.40 -18.08
C GLU A 217 8.85 7.91 -17.55
N SER A 218 9.64 8.80 -16.94
CA SER A 218 10.94 8.49 -16.34
C SER A 218 10.86 7.50 -15.16
N ASN A 219 9.69 7.38 -14.54
CA ASN A 219 9.44 6.48 -13.41
C ASN A 219 8.90 5.10 -13.82
N PHE A 220 8.75 4.87 -15.13
CA PHE A 220 8.47 3.52 -15.63
C PHE A 220 9.61 2.57 -15.30
N ILE A 221 9.28 1.41 -14.76
CA ILE A 221 10.24 0.34 -14.47
C ILE A 221 10.20 -0.68 -15.58
N GLU A 222 9.10 -1.41 -15.73
CA GLU A 222 8.95 -2.48 -16.69
C GLU A 222 7.48 -2.81 -16.97
N ASN A 223 7.22 -3.44 -18.10
CA ASN A 223 6.00 -4.18 -18.39
C ASN A 223 6.32 -5.67 -18.32
N TYR A 224 6.10 -6.26 -17.15
CA TYR A 224 6.32 -7.69 -16.96
C TYR A 224 5.25 -8.50 -17.68
N ILE A 225 5.67 -9.60 -18.28
CA ILE A 225 4.81 -10.57 -18.94
C ILE A 225 4.64 -11.77 -18.01
N TRP A 226 3.40 -12.00 -17.58
CA TRP A 226 3.02 -13.17 -16.80
C TRP A 226 2.35 -14.19 -17.71
N GLU A 227 2.93 -15.39 -17.84
CA GLU A 227 2.31 -16.51 -18.53
C GLU A 227 1.16 -17.05 -17.67
N SER A 228 -0.03 -16.46 -17.84
CA SER A 228 -1.21 -16.70 -17.00
C SER A 228 -1.91 -18.03 -17.28
N ASN A 229 -1.69 -18.59 -18.48
CA ASN A 229 -2.27 -19.87 -18.90
C ASN A 229 -1.25 -20.72 -19.63
N PHE A 230 -0.76 -21.76 -18.97
CA PHE A 230 0.23 -22.69 -19.53
C PHE A 230 -0.37 -23.66 -20.56
N ARG A 231 -1.70 -23.78 -20.60
CA ARG A 231 -2.42 -24.66 -21.53
C ARG A 231 -3.59 -23.90 -22.15
N PRO A 232 -3.30 -22.91 -23.03
CA PRO A 232 -4.35 -22.11 -23.64
C PRO A 232 -5.30 -22.99 -24.44
N ASP A 233 -6.58 -22.59 -24.50
CA ASP A 233 -7.62 -23.32 -25.21
C ASP A 233 -7.28 -23.45 -26.71
N ASN A 234 -7.67 -24.58 -27.29
CA ASN A 234 -7.50 -24.88 -28.71
C ASN A 234 -8.70 -24.48 -29.57
N SER A 235 -9.68 -23.78 -29.00
CA SER A 235 -10.92 -23.39 -29.70
C SER A 235 -10.72 -22.28 -30.74
N SER A 236 -9.76 -21.39 -30.52
CA SER A 236 -9.43 -20.31 -31.45
C SER A 236 -8.57 -20.82 -32.62
N ARG A 237 -8.91 -20.35 -33.85
CA ARG A 237 -8.16 -20.63 -35.06
C ARG A 237 -7.14 -19.55 -35.42
N ILE A 238 -7.18 -18.39 -34.74
CA ILE A 238 -6.38 -17.21 -35.10
C ILE A 238 -5.28 -17.01 -34.08
N GLU A 239 -5.61 -17.01 -32.79
CA GLU A 239 -4.67 -16.73 -31.70
C GLU A 239 -5.03 -17.55 -30.45
N ARG A 240 -4.06 -17.66 -29.55
CA ARG A 240 -4.21 -18.38 -28.29
C ARG A 240 -3.56 -17.54 -27.20
N GLU A 241 -4.39 -16.84 -26.45
CA GLU A 241 -3.93 -16.00 -25.35
C GLU A 241 -3.40 -16.87 -24.21
N ASN A 242 -2.17 -16.59 -23.78
CA ASN A 242 -1.54 -17.29 -22.68
C ASN A 242 -0.80 -16.36 -21.72
N ALA A 243 -0.80 -15.06 -21.95
CA ALA A 243 -0.07 -14.11 -21.15
C ALA A 243 -0.93 -12.90 -20.76
N GLN A 244 -0.58 -12.29 -19.65
CA GLN A 244 -1.11 -11.01 -19.17
C GLN A 244 0.06 -10.10 -18.82
N HIS A 245 -0.22 -8.81 -18.69
CA HIS A 245 0.73 -7.77 -18.38
C HIS A 245 0.70 -7.41 -16.88
N VAL A 246 1.85 -7.07 -16.33
CA VAL A 246 1.97 -6.43 -15.02
C VAL A 246 2.81 -5.17 -15.19
N LEU A 247 2.14 -4.03 -15.33
CA LEU A 247 2.82 -2.74 -15.45
C LEU A 247 3.39 -2.32 -14.11
N CYS A 248 4.64 -1.86 -14.11
CA CYS A 248 5.39 -1.46 -12.93
C CYS A 248 5.90 -0.04 -13.04
N TYR A 249 5.55 0.80 -12.06
CA TYR A 249 6.04 2.17 -11.92
C TYR A 249 6.54 2.44 -10.51
N ALA A 250 7.57 3.27 -10.39
CA ALA A 250 7.98 3.83 -9.11
C ALA A 250 7.30 5.20 -8.89
N ARG A 251 7.16 5.62 -7.65
CA ARG A 251 6.88 7.03 -7.34
C ARG A 251 8.07 7.93 -7.75
N ASN A 252 9.29 7.49 -7.43
CA ASN A 252 10.54 8.09 -7.89
C ASN A 252 11.59 6.99 -8.10
N LYS A 253 11.81 6.63 -9.37
CA LYS A 253 12.73 5.55 -9.76
C LYS A 253 14.18 5.79 -9.33
N SER A 254 14.60 7.05 -9.21
CA SER A 254 15.97 7.39 -8.82
C SER A 254 16.30 7.04 -7.35
N LEU A 255 15.27 6.84 -6.53
CA LEU A 255 15.42 6.49 -5.11
C LEU A 255 15.33 4.98 -4.86
N LEU A 256 15.04 4.16 -5.88
CA LEU A 256 15.01 2.71 -5.73
C LEU A 256 16.43 2.15 -5.64
N THR A 257 16.66 1.31 -4.64
CA THR A 257 17.92 0.54 -4.51
C THR A 257 18.00 -0.62 -5.50
N GLY A 258 16.87 -1.04 -6.05
CA GLY A 258 16.67 -2.12 -7.00
C GLY A 258 15.45 -2.97 -6.67
N LEU A 259 15.08 -3.86 -7.58
CA LEU A 259 14.05 -4.88 -7.34
C LEU A 259 14.72 -6.25 -7.25
N VAL A 260 14.21 -7.12 -6.38
CA VAL A 260 14.74 -8.46 -6.15
C VAL A 260 13.91 -9.50 -6.92
N GLY A 261 14.46 -10.10 -7.96
CA GLY A 261 13.79 -11.15 -8.74
C GLY A 261 14.27 -12.56 -8.41
N ALA A 262 15.56 -12.72 -8.19
CA ALA A 262 16.15 -14.01 -7.87
C ALA A 262 17.41 -13.83 -7.01
N GLN A 263 17.72 -14.85 -6.23
CA GLN A 263 19.03 -14.95 -5.62
C GLN A 263 20.00 -15.51 -6.67
N LYS A 264 21.09 -14.82 -6.90
CA LYS A 264 22.18 -15.36 -7.69
C LYS A 264 22.87 -16.44 -6.88
N VAL A 265 22.38 -17.67 -6.99
CA VAL A 265 23.13 -18.83 -6.48
C VAL A 265 24.34 -18.99 -7.39
N THR A 266 25.49 -18.60 -6.91
CA THR A 266 26.75 -18.92 -7.60
C THR A 266 26.97 -20.43 -7.43
N GLN A 267 26.36 -21.21 -8.32
CA GLN A 267 26.68 -22.64 -8.40
C GLN A 267 28.10 -22.75 -8.92
N GLY A 268 28.99 -23.17 -8.04
CA GLY A 268 30.41 -23.36 -8.37
C GLY A 268 31.33 -22.29 -7.77
N LEU A 269 32.61 -22.57 -7.89
CA LEU A 269 33.69 -21.67 -7.49
C LEU A 269 34.31 -21.09 -8.77
N PRO A 270 33.96 -19.87 -9.20
CA PRO A 270 34.56 -19.26 -10.37
C PRO A 270 36.07 -19.09 -10.12
N SER A 271 36.89 -19.56 -11.09
CA SER A 271 38.33 -19.35 -11.06
C SER A 271 38.66 -17.88 -11.30
N LEU A 272 39.63 -17.36 -10.58
CA LEU A 272 40.19 -16.04 -10.83
C LEU A 272 41.15 -16.03 -12.03
N THR A 273 41.35 -17.16 -12.72
CA THR A 273 42.25 -17.32 -13.84
C THR A 273 41.61 -16.99 -15.17
N LYS A 274 42.29 -16.24 -16.04
CA LYS A 274 41.90 -16.03 -17.42
C LYS A 274 43.15 -15.97 -18.31
N SER A 275 43.23 -16.86 -19.28
CA SER A 275 44.42 -17.03 -20.17
C SER A 275 44.85 -15.77 -20.94
N SER A 276 43.89 -14.86 -21.22
CA SER A 276 44.14 -13.58 -21.90
C SER A 276 44.72 -12.47 -21.02
N MET A 277 44.86 -12.69 -19.72
CA MET A 277 45.37 -11.67 -18.78
C MET A 277 46.90 -11.72 -18.72
N LYS A 278 47.50 -10.56 -18.38
CA LYS A 278 48.94 -10.49 -18.06
C LYS A 278 49.20 -11.16 -16.71
N LEU A 279 50.45 -11.60 -16.50
CA LEU A 279 50.88 -12.09 -15.18
C LEU A 279 50.78 -10.95 -14.17
N SER A 280 50.23 -11.25 -13.01
CA SER A 280 50.08 -10.34 -11.90
C SER A 280 50.20 -11.11 -10.59
N THR A 281 50.74 -10.47 -9.57
CA THR A 281 50.93 -11.06 -8.25
C THR A 281 49.77 -10.60 -7.35
N LEU A 282 49.16 -11.55 -6.64
CA LEU A 282 48.19 -11.30 -5.57
C LEU A 282 48.79 -11.80 -4.26
N THR A 283 48.64 -10.98 -3.21
CA THR A 283 48.99 -11.34 -1.85
C THR A 283 47.73 -11.62 -1.04
N PHE A 284 47.74 -12.73 -0.34
CA PHE A 284 46.63 -13.24 0.45
C PHE A 284 46.98 -13.26 1.95
N GLU A 285 46.11 -12.73 2.77
CA GLU A 285 46.22 -12.89 4.22
C GLU A 285 45.64 -14.25 4.65
N PRO A 286 46.11 -14.83 5.79
CA PRO A 286 45.68 -16.18 6.23
C PRO A 286 44.17 -16.39 6.29
N ASP A 287 43.42 -15.39 6.76
CA ASP A 287 41.98 -15.45 6.96
C ASP A 287 41.17 -15.27 5.67
N TRP A 288 41.81 -14.90 4.57
CA TRP A 288 41.13 -14.66 3.28
C TRP A 288 40.91 -15.94 2.48
N VAL A 289 41.71 -16.97 2.77
CA VAL A 289 41.82 -18.18 1.94
C VAL A 289 41.40 -19.43 2.74
N GLU A 290 40.49 -20.20 2.14
CA GLU A 290 40.14 -21.55 2.56
C GLU A 290 40.85 -22.57 1.64
N PHE A 291 41.69 -23.39 2.23
CA PHE A 291 42.38 -24.44 1.53
C PHE A 291 41.61 -25.76 1.61
N GLN A 292 41.37 -26.36 0.45
CA GLN A 292 40.88 -27.75 0.33
C GLN A 292 42.06 -28.67 0.01
N LEU A 293 43.19 -28.46 0.69
CA LEU A 293 44.44 -29.17 0.62
C LEU A 293 44.73 -29.86 1.96
N PRO A 294 45.47 -30.98 1.98
CA PRO A 294 45.95 -31.55 3.22
C PRO A 294 46.82 -30.56 4.01
N ASP A 295 46.77 -30.68 5.33
CA ASP A 295 47.69 -29.93 6.20
C ASP A 295 49.14 -30.28 5.86
N GLY A 296 50.02 -29.30 5.80
CA GLY A 296 51.40 -29.48 5.42
C GLY A 296 52.06 -28.21 4.92
N SER A 297 53.33 -28.29 4.63
CA SER A 297 54.12 -27.19 4.07
C SER A 297 54.32 -27.36 2.57
N TYR A 298 54.02 -26.29 1.82
CA TYR A 298 54.14 -26.22 0.36
C TYR A 298 55.22 -25.21 0.01
N SER A 299 56.31 -25.70 -0.58
CA SER A 299 57.46 -24.85 -0.90
C SER A 299 57.17 -23.89 -2.04
N ALA A 300 57.84 -22.74 -2.05
CA ALA A 300 57.82 -21.78 -3.16
C ALA A 300 58.25 -22.42 -4.47
N GLY A 301 57.70 -21.91 -5.59
CA GLY A 301 58.05 -22.42 -6.93
C GLY A 301 56.84 -22.47 -7.87
N GLU A 302 57.15 -22.82 -9.12
CA GLU A 302 56.19 -22.94 -10.20
C GLU A 302 55.26 -24.16 -9.99
N ARG A 303 53.97 -23.96 -10.26
CA ARG A 303 52.92 -24.98 -10.13
C ARG A 303 52.46 -25.48 -11.51
N SER A 304 51.96 -26.69 -11.55
CA SER A 304 51.44 -27.34 -12.77
C SER A 304 50.31 -26.53 -13.45
N SER A 305 49.64 -25.65 -12.73
CA SER A 305 48.59 -24.73 -13.21
C SER A 305 49.11 -23.49 -13.93
N GLY A 306 50.42 -23.24 -13.92
CA GLY A 306 51.02 -22.00 -14.41
C GLY A 306 50.96 -20.83 -13.42
N TYR A 307 50.69 -21.12 -12.14
CA TYR A 307 50.90 -20.20 -11.04
C TYR A 307 52.27 -20.40 -10.41
N THR A 308 52.85 -19.33 -9.91
CA THR A 308 54.07 -19.36 -9.09
C THR A 308 53.73 -18.99 -7.67
N LEU A 309 54.00 -19.86 -6.71
CA LEU A 309 53.96 -19.57 -5.31
C LEU A 309 55.30 -18.86 -4.93
N GLU A 310 55.22 -17.61 -4.52
CA GLU A 310 56.41 -16.76 -4.29
C GLU A 310 57.11 -17.05 -2.97
N THR A 311 56.36 -17.54 -1.97
CA THR A 311 56.85 -17.87 -0.62
C THR A 311 56.34 -19.21 -0.18
N ASP A 312 57.08 -19.90 0.73
CA ASP A 312 56.56 -21.14 1.34
C ASP A 312 55.25 -20.86 2.11
N VAL A 313 54.30 -21.80 2.00
CA VAL A 313 53.01 -21.72 2.69
C VAL A 313 52.83 -22.99 3.52
N THR A 314 52.52 -22.78 4.81
CA THR A 314 52.08 -23.88 5.66
C THR A 314 50.60 -23.78 5.86
N VAL A 315 49.89 -24.87 5.52
CA VAL A 315 48.43 -25.01 5.69
C VAL A 315 48.17 -25.86 6.93
N LEU A 316 47.33 -25.33 7.83
CA LEU A 316 46.89 -25.99 9.05
C LEU A 316 45.35 -25.78 9.19
N GLU A 317 44.60 -26.85 9.36
CA GLU A 317 43.15 -26.83 9.46
C GLU A 317 42.46 -26.05 8.32
N GLY A 318 43.00 -26.20 7.10
CA GLY A 318 42.46 -25.54 5.90
C GLY A 318 42.74 -24.03 5.80
N ARG A 319 43.70 -23.50 6.57
CA ARG A 319 44.12 -22.08 6.52
C ARG A 319 45.63 -21.96 6.38
N ALA A 320 46.09 -20.89 5.77
CA ALA A 320 47.51 -20.56 5.81
C ALA A 320 47.91 -20.03 7.20
N THR A 321 49.12 -20.35 7.64
CA THR A 321 49.65 -19.85 8.93
C THR A 321 50.29 -18.46 8.83
N SER A 322 50.54 -18.00 7.59
CA SER A 322 51.13 -16.67 7.26
C SER A 322 50.60 -16.17 5.93
N SER A 323 50.72 -14.86 5.68
CA SER A 323 50.44 -14.29 4.36
C SER A 323 51.34 -14.91 3.27
N PHE A 324 50.83 -15.03 2.08
CA PHE A 324 51.55 -15.60 0.93
C PHE A 324 51.16 -14.91 -0.37
N SER A 325 52.01 -15.03 -1.38
CA SER A 325 51.78 -14.40 -2.68
C SER A 325 51.78 -15.42 -3.80
N LEU A 326 50.84 -15.25 -4.73
CA LEU A 326 50.72 -16.03 -5.96
C LEU A 326 50.88 -15.13 -7.20
N THR A 327 51.77 -15.49 -8.09
CA THR A 327 51.89 -14.85 -9.42
C THR A 327 51.21 -15.73 -10.45
N GLY A 328 50.29 -15.16 -11.23
CA GLY A 328 49.55 -15.88 -12.25
C GLY A 328 48.74 -14.96 -13.16
N ARG A 329 47.97 -15.57 -14.09
CA ARG A 329 47.09 -14.83 -15.00
C ARG A 329 45.71 -14.61 -14.33
N VAL A 330 45.65 -13.63 -13.43
CA VAL A 330 44.46 -13.34 -12.61
C VAL A 330 43.67 -12.19 -13.17
N ILE A 331 42.35 -12.27 -13.00
CA ILE A 331 41.40 -11.24 -13.45
C ILE A 331 41.23 -10.10 -12.45
N TRP A 332 41.65 -10.30 -11.18
CA TRP A 332 41.53 -9.30 -10.12
C TRP A 332 42.86 -8.57 -9.91
N SER A 333 42.77 -7.27 -9.57
CA SER A 333 43.88 -6.53 -8.98
C SER A 333 43.94 -6.79 -7.49
N GLN A 334 45.04 -6.45 -6.83
CA GLN A 334 45.18 -6.55 -5.37
C GLN A 334 44.10 -5.74 -4.66
N GLN A 335 43.92 -4.48 -5.05
CA GLN A 335 42.91 -3.61 -4.50
C GLN A 335 41.48 -4.16 -4.64
N TYR A 336 41.18 -4.78 -5.76
CA TYR A 336 39.88 -5.41 -6.00
C TYR A 336 39.70 -6.68 -5.16
N LEU A 337 40.75 -7.48 -4.97
CA LEU A 337 40.76 -8.63 -4.06
C LEU A 337 40.43 -8.19 -2.62
N GLU A 338 41.11 -7.18 -2.12
CA GLU A 338 40.91 -6.63 -0.77
C GLU A 338 39.46 -6.16 -0.58
N GLN A 339 38.92 -5.41 -1.54
CA GLN A 339 37.53 -4.97 -1.51
C GLN A 339 36.56 -6.15 -1.51
N GLN A 340 36.76 -7.15 -2.37
CA GLN A 340 35.86 -8.31 -2.43
C GLN A 340 35.91 -9.15 -1.16
N VAL A 341 37.06 -9.28 -0.51
CA VAL A 341 37.18 -9.96 0.78
C VAL A 341 36.51 -9.19 1.89
N PHE A 342 36.67 -7.85 1.90
CA PHE A 342 35.96 -6.97 2.83
C PHE A 342 34.44 -7.11 2.67
N ASP A 343 33.95 -7.23 1.42
CA ASP A 343 32.54 -7.47 1.08
C ASP A 343 32.06 -8.92 1.35
N GLY A 344 32.86 -9.73 2.06
CA GLY A 344 32.50 -11.07 2.50
C GLY A 344 32.82 -12.21 1.51
N THR A 345 33.55 -11.95 0.40
CA THR A 345 34.02 -13.02 -0.48
C THR A 345 35.17 -13.79 0.18
N ARG A 346 35.16 -15.12 0.09
CA ARG A 346 36.28 -15.99 0.48
C ARG A 346 37.00 -16.52 -0.77
N ILE A 347 38.31 -16.62 -0.68
CA ILE A 347 39.12 -17.29 -1.71
C ILE A 347 39.27 -18.75 -1.35
N VAL A 348 39.15 -19.64 -2.32
CA VAL A 348 39.29 -21.08 -2.12
C VAL A 348 40.39 -21.60 -3.01
N ILE A 349 41.31 -22.38 -2.45
CA ILE A 349 42.38 -23.11 -3.18
C ILE A 349 42.12 -24.60 -3.01
N LYS A 350 41.81 -25.30 -4.14
CA LYS A 350 41.36 -26.70 -4.13
C LYS A 350 42.43 -27.76 -4.25
N GLY A 351 43.60 -27.41 -4.76
CA GLY A 351 44.63 -28.37 -5.12
C GLY A 351 46.01 -27.76 -5.13
N ASP A 352 47.05 -28.60 -5.26
CA ASP A 352 48.47 -28.25 -5.25
C ASP A 352 48.91 -27.31 -6.40
N GLY A 353 48.06 -27.16 -7.42
CA GLY A 353 48.20 -26.12 -8.45
C GLY A 353 47.99 -24.71 -7.98
N PHE A 354 47.49 -24.48 -6.76
CA PHE A 354 47.25 -23.17 -6.16
C PHE A 354 46.37 -22.22 -6.99
N VAL A 355 45.48 -22.76 -7.80
CA VAL A 355 44.52 -21.94 -8.56
C VAL A 355 43.51 -21.30 -7.59
N PRO A 356 43.44 -19.95 -7.54
CA PRO A 356 42.49 -19.28 -6.67
C PRO A 356 41.08 -19.23 -7.31
N TYR A 357 40.08 -19.56 -6.50
CA TYR A 357 38.67 -19.47 -6.83
C TYR A 357 37.99 -18.50 -5.84
N SER A 358 36.96 -17.81 -6.27
CA SER A 358 36.17 -16.97 -5.38
C SER A 358 34.90 -17.69 -4.92
N ARG A 359 34.58 -17.60 -3.61
CA ARG A 359 33.30 -18.02 -3.03
C ARG A 359 32.64 -16.76 -2.43
N LYS A 360 31.61 -16.26 -3.07
CA LYS A 360 30.81 -15.19 -2.49
C LYS A 360 29.90 -15.78 -1.41
N LEU A 361 30.07 -15.32 -0.17
CA LEU A 361 29.19 -15.68 0.96
C LEU A 361 27.90 -14.85 0.92
N ALA A 362 27.92 -13.67 0.29
CA ALA A 362 26.73 -12.87 0.06
C ALA A 362 25.99 -13.36 -1.18
N THR A 363 24.73 -13.69 -1.03
CA THR A 363 23.78 -13.87 -2.13
C THR A 363 23.56 -12.52 -2.81
N SER A 364 24.13 -12.29 -3.99
CA SER A 364 23.75 -11.12 -4.78
C SER A 364 22.36 -11.37 -5.38
N THR A 365 21.47 -10.40 -5.22
CA THR A 365 20.15 -10.43 -5.85
C THR A 365 20.23 -9.96 -7.30
N LEU A 366 19.38 -10.53 -8.15
CA LEU A 366 19.19 -10.11 -9.55
C LEU A 366 17.82 -9.42 -9.65
N ALA A 367 17.72 -8.42 -10.52
CA ALA A 367 16.43 -7.83 -10.83
C ALA A 367 15.49 -8.87 -11.49
N PRO A 368 14.16 -8.69 -11.36
CA PRO A 368 13.17 -9.49 -12.07
C PRO A 368 13.41 -9.45 -13.60
N THR A 369 13.18 -10.57 -14.27
CA THR A 369 13.20 -10.63 -15.75
C THR A 369 11.86 -10.14 -16.30
N THR A 370 11.85 -9.53 -17.49
CA THR A 370 10.63 -9.07 -18.18
C THR A 370 9.59 -10.19 -18.32
N LEU A 371 10.01 -11.40 -18.72
CA LEU A 371 9.16 -12.59 -18.62
C LEU A 371 9.31 -13.16 -17.20
N LEU A 372 8.21 -13.15 -16.45
CA LEU A 372 8.21 -13.65 -15.08
C LEU A 372 8.46 -15.17 -15.04
N PRO A 373 9.27 -15.65 -14.08
CA PRO A 373 9.67 -17.06 -14.03
C PRO A 373 8.49 -17.96 -13.66
N ARG A 374 8.04 -18.77 -14.61
CA ARG A 374 6.87 -19.65 -14.53
C ARG A 374 6.84 -20.54 -13.29
N ASP A 375 7.99 -21.10 -12.94
CA ASP A 375 8.18 -21.99 -11.80
C ASP A 375 8.02 -21.29 -10.44
N GLN A 376 8.11 -19.95 -10.41
CA GLN A 376 8.00 -19.16 -9.19
C GLN A 376 6.64 -18.48 -9.06
N VAL A 377 6.04 -18.03 -10.17
CA VAL A 377 4.82 -17.22 -10.13
C VAL A 377 3.52 -18.01 -10.33
N GLY A 378 3.60 -19.25 -10.86
CA GLY A 378 2.40 -20.05 -11.15
C GLY A 378 1.51 -19.46 -12.26
N ASP A 379 0.32 -20.03 -12.41
CA ASP A 379 -0.70 -19.63 -13.40
C ASP A 379 -2.09 -19.47 -12.76
N VAL A 380 -3.12 -19.19 -13.56
CA VAL A 380 -4.52 -19.07 -13.09
C VAL A 380 -5.01 -20.37 -12.45
N LEU A 381 -4.53 -21.54 -12.91
CA LEU A 381 -4.93 -22.83 -12.32
C LEU A 381 -4.40 -22.98 -10.89
N ALA A 382 -3.22 -22.43 -10.60
CA ALA A 382 -2.69 -22.39 -9.24
C ALA A 382 -3.58 -21.55 -8.32
N GLY A 383 -4.01 -20.36 -8.76
CA GLY A 383 -4.94 -19.51 -8.00
C GLY A 383 -6.29 -20.21 -7.75
N ASN A 384 -6.84 -20.90 -8.76
CA ASN A 384 -8.07 -21.67 -8.61
C ASN A 384 -7.89 -22.86 -7.62
N ALA A 385 -6.73 -23.51 -7.64
CA ALA A 385 -6.41 -24.59 -6.71
C ALA A 385 -6.30 -24.09 -5.26
N GLU A 386 -5.74 -22.89 -5.04
CA GLU A 386 -5.69 -22.25 -3.73
C GLU A 386 -7.10 -21.97 -3.17
N ILE A 387 -8.01 -21.41 -3.99
CA ILE A 387 -9.40 -21.17 -3.57
C ILE A 387 -10.09 -22.49 -3.22
N ARG A 388 -9.93 -23.52 -4.03
CA ARG A 388 -10.51 -24.84 -3.74
C ARG A 388 -9.90 -25.45 -2.45
N GLY A 389 -8.62 -25.25 -2.23
CA GLY A 389 -7.95 -25.74 -1.02
C GLY A 389 -8.50 -25.08 0.25
N LEU A 390 -8.77 -23.77 0.21
CA LEU A 390 -9.29 -23.02 1.34
C LEU A 390 -10.79 -23.22 1.58
N PHE A 391 -11.61 -23.20 0.53
CA PHE A 391 -13.08 -23.20 0.63
C PHE A 391 -13.71 -24.58 0.37
N GLY A 392 -12.95 -25.53 -0.15
CA GLY A 392 -13.45 -26.83 -0.63
C GLY A 392 -14.08 -26.75 -2.04
N ASP A 393 -14.46 -25.56 -2.51
CA ASP A 393 -15.17 -25.32 -3.75
C ASP A 393 -14.61 -24.09 -4.52
N PRO A 394 -14.80 -23.98 -5.84
CA PRO A 394 -14.36 -22.84 -6.64
C PRO A 394 -15.35 -21.65 -6.50
N VAL A 395 -15.36 -21.02 -5.32
CA VAL A 395 -16.27 -19.93 -4.97
C VAL A 395 -15.94 -18.58 -5.65
N PHE A 396 -14.77 -18.47 -6.27
CA PHE A 396 -14.34 -17.26 -6.97
C PHE A 396 -13.73 -17.62 -8.33
N THR A 397 -13.98 -16.80 -9.35
CA THR A 397 -13.47 -16.99 -10.71
C THR A 397 -12.19 -16.17 -10.92
N HIS A 398 -11.18 -16.78 -11.54
CA HIS A 398 -9.92 -16.13 -11.92
C HIS A 398 -9.14 -15.43 -10.78
N PRO A 399 -8.97 -16.04 -9.58
CA PRO A 399 -8.15 -15.45 -8.55
C PRO A 399 -6.69 -15.41 -9.00
N LYS A 400 -5.98 -14.32 -8.71
CA LYS A 400 -4.53 -14.30 -8.89
C LYS A 400 -3.86 -15.29 -7.94
N PRO A 401 -2.88 -16.08 -8.39
CA PRO A 401 -2.16 -16.99 -7.52
C PRO A 401 -1.33 -16.23 -6.49
N THR A 402 -1.31 -16.68 -5.24
CA THR A 402 -0.51 -16.06 -4.18
C THR A 402 0.99 -16.11 -4.48
N THR A 403 1.44 -17.07 -5.27
CA THR A 403 2.83 -17.18 -5.72
C THR A 403 3.27 -15.99 -6.57
N LEU A 404 2.43 -15.51 -7.50
CA LEU A 404 2.69 -14.30 -8.27
C LEU A 404 2.81 -13.09 -7.33
N LEU A 405 1.84 -12.92 -6.45
CA LEU A 405 1.78 -11.76 -5.57
C LEU A 405 2.93 -11.76 -4.56
N ARG A 406 3.28 -12.92 -3.98
CA ARG A 406 4.47 -13.05 -3.14
C ARG A 406 5.75 -12.66 -3.86
N TYR A 407 5.91 -13.10 -5.12
CA TYR A 407 7.05 -12.73 -5.93
C TYR A 407 7.15 -11.21 -6.13
N LEU A 408 6.05 -10.56 -6.50
CA LEU A 408 5.99 -9.11 -6.70
C LEU A 408 6.20 -8.34 -5.38
N ILE A 409 5.55 -8.76 -4.29
CA ILE A 409 5.71 -8.13 -2.98
C ILE A 409 7.16 -8.27 -2.50
N ASN A 410 7.71 -9.48 -2.54
CA ASN A 410 9.09 -9.72 -2.12
C ASN A 410 10.09 -8.92 -2.95
N SER A 411 9.81 -8.70 -4.25
CA SER A 411 10.72 -7.96 -5.13
C SER A 411 10.96 -6.51 -4.67
N VAL A 412 10.03 -5.93 -3.91
CA VAL A 412 10.06 -4.54 -3.43
C VAL A 412 10.31 -4.43 -1.93
N THR A 413 9.93 -5.47 -1.16
CA THR A 413 9.90 -5.42 0.30
C THR A 413 10.90 -6.34 0.98
N SER A 414 11.83 -6.92 0.24
CA SER A 414 12.87 -7.79 0.80
C SER A 414 13.80 -7.10 1.80
N ASP A 415 13.97 -5.79 1.66
CA ASP A 415 14.75 -4.90 2.53
C ASP A 415 13.87 -4.03 3.47
N ASP A 416 12.54 -4.14 3.38
CA ASP A 416 11.56 -3.45 4.24
C ASP A 416 10.52 -4.47 4.74
N PRO A 417 10.87 -5.33 5.72
CA PRO A 417 9.97 -6.37 6.22
C PRO A 417 8.77 -5.86 7.01
N ASP A 418 8.73 -4.56 7.35
CA ASP A 418 7.61 -3.88 8.02
C ASP A 418 6.74 -3.07 7.04
N ALA A 419 6.92 -3.26 5.73
CA ALA A 419 6.25 -2.53 4.68
C ALA A 419 4.72 -2.60 4.76
N ILE A 420 4.05 -1.52 4.33
CA ILE A 420 2.61 -1.51 4.11
C ILE A 420 2.34 -1.78 2.63
N VAL A 421 1.49 -2.79 2.37
CA VAL A 421 1.02 -3.19 1.04
C VAL A 421 -0.44 -2.79 0.90
N LEU A 422 -0.77 -2.00 -0.14
CA LEU A 422 -2.14 -1.57 -0.43
C LEU A 422 -2.67 -2.28 -1.68
N ASP A 423 -3.91 -2.77 -1.60
CA ASP A 423 -4.66 -3.26 -2.77
C ASP A 423 -6.09 -2.70 -2.70
N PHE A 424 -6.41 -1.77 -3.60
CA PHE A 424 -7.74 -1.15 -3.63
C PHE A 424 -8.68 -1.72 -4.71
N PHE A 425 -8.32 -2.89 -5.27
CA PHE A 425 -9.16 -3.78 -6.07
C PHE A 425 -8.99 -5.22 -5.58
N ALA A 426 -9.22 -5.44 -4.28
CA ALA A 426 -8.81 -6.66 -3.60
C ALA A 426 -9.43 -7.95 -4.15
N GLY A 427 -10.60 -7.88 -4.79
CA GLY A 427 -11.30 -9.05 -5.33
C GLY A 427 -11.49 -10.10 -4.24
N SER A 428 -10.88 -11.26 -4.42
CA SER A 428 -10.89 -12.34 -3.42
C SER A 428 -9.82 -12.18 -2.31
N ALA A 429 -9.16 -11.03 -2.17
CA ALA A 429 -8.09 -10.75 -1.22
C ALA A 429 -6.83 -11.65 -1.37
N SER A 430 -6.46 -11.94 -2.62
CA SER A 430 -5.22 -12.69 -2.91
C SER A 430 -3.98 -11.98 -2.37
N THR A 431 -3.94 -10.64 -2.42
CA THR A 431 -2.84 -9.81 -1.92
C THR A 431 -2.67 -9.96 -0.41
N ALA A 432 -3.75 -9.90 0.37
CA ALA A 432 -3.69 -10.12 1.82
C ALA A 432 -3.13 -11.52 2.15
N HIS A 433 -3.66 -12.58 1.49
CA HIS A 433 -3.14 -13.93 1.64
C HIS A 433 -1.64 -14.03 1.29
N ALA A 434 -1.19 -13.36 0.22
CA ALA A 434 0.22 -13.35 -0.18
C ALA A 434 1.12 -12.66 0.86
N VAL A 435 0.66 -11.57 1.49
CA VAL A 435 1.38 -10.88 2.57
C VAL A 435 1.54 -11.80 3.78
N LEU A 436 0.46 -12.43 4.25
CA LEU A 436 0.51 -13.38 5.36
C LEU A 436 1.48 -14.55 5.08
N ALA A 437 1.38 -15.14 3.89
CA ALA A 437 2.25 -16.24 3.48
C ALA A 437 3.72 -15.83 3.35
N LEU A 438 4.01 -14.60 2.92
CA LEU A 438 5.38 -14.10 2.84
C LEU A 438 5.96 -13.85 4.24
N ASN A 439 5.18 -13.25 5.16
CA ASN A 439 5.60 -13.05 6.55
C ASN A 439 5.91 -14.38 7.24
N ALA A 440 5.09 -15.42 7.03
CA ALA A 440 5.36 -16.75 7.55
C ALA A 440 6.64 -17.39 6.97
N LEU A 441 7.00 -17.03 5.72
CA LEU A 441 8.17 -17.59 5.04
C LEU A 441 9.48 -16.96 5.51
N ASP A 442 9.51 -15.64 5.71
CA ASP A 442 10.74 -14.87 5.97
C ASP A 442 10.80 -14.20 7.35
N GLY A 443 9.75 -14.38 8.18
CA GLY A 443 9.65 -13.77 9.51
C GLY A 443 9.41 -12.26 9.46
N GLY A 444 8.95 -11.72 8.34
CA GLY A 444 8.61 -10.31 8.18
C GLY A 444 7.31 -9.95 8.92
N ASN A 445 7.07 -8.65 9.06
CA ASN A 445 5.89 -8.07 9.71
C ASN A 445 5.19 -7.07 8.77
N ARG A 446 5.11 -7.42 7.48
CA ARG A 446 4.41 -6.61 6.49
C ARG A 446 2.93 -6.57 6.82
N ARG A 447 2.31 -5.42 6.57
CA ARG A 447 0.90 -5.18 6.84
C ARG A 447 0.17 -4.94 5.53
N PHE A 448 -1.08 -5.38 5.46
CA PHE A 448 -1.91 -5.08 4.31
C PHE A 448 -3.02 -4.08 4.65
N VAL A 449 -3.37 -3.26 3.67
CA VAL A 449 -4.61 -2.49 3.61
C VAL A 449 -5.30 -2.89 2.32
N VAL A 450 -6.47 -3.53 2.41
CA VAL A 450 -7.19 -4.00 1.22
C VAL A 450 -8.59 -3.41 1.18
N VAL A 451 -9.02 -2.99 -0.02
CA VAL A 451 -10.33 -2.36 -0.23
C VAL A 451 -11.11 -3.17 -1.24
N GLN A 452 -12.36 -3.51 -0.90
CA GLN A 452 -13.27 -4.23 -1.77
C GLN A 452 -14.68 -3.64 -1.74
N LEU A 453 -15.23 -3.41 -2.91
CA LEU A 453 -16.64 -3.04 -3.06
C LEU A 453 -17.55 -4.20 -2.59
N PRO A 454 -18.68 -3.93 -1.91
CA PRO A 454 -19.67 -4.95 -1.56
C PRO A 454 -20.48 -5.41 -2.79
N GLU A 455 -19.78 -5.83 -3.83
CA GLU A 455 -20.36 -6.34 -5.07
C GLU A 455 -21.12 -7.64 -4.79
N PRO A 456 -22.41 -7.75 -5.17
CA PRO A 456 -23.19 -8.96 -4.96
C PRO A 456 -22.60 -10.16 -5.71
N THR A 457 -22.58 -11.32 -5.08
CA THR A 457 -22.29 -12.57 -5.76
C THR A 457 -23.45 -12.93 -6.71
N PRO A 458 -23.19 -13.39 -7.95
CA PRO A 458 -24.26 -13.82 -8.85
C PRO A 458 -25.12 -14.92 -8.21
N ASP A 459 -26.45 -14.81 -8.34
CA ASP A 459 -27.41 -15.73 -7.70
C ASP A 459 -27.20 -17.21 -8.08
N ASP A 460 -26.68 -17.46 -9.28
CA ASP A 460 -26.38 -18.80 -9.81
C ASP A 460 -24.94 -19.26 -9.49
N SER A 461 -24.19 -18.48 -8.73
CA SER A 461 -22.81 -18.80 -8.39
C SER A 461 -22.69 -19.81 -7.25
N ILE A 462 -21.55 -20.51 -7.21
CA ILE A 462 -21.20 -21.38 -6.09
C ILE A 462 -21.07 -20.57 -4.79
N ALA A 463 -20.54 -19.34 -4.87
CA ALA A 463 -20.42 -18.44 -3.73
C ALA A 463 -21.79 -18.16 -3.09
N ALA A 464 -22.79 -17.76 -3.88
CA ALA A 464 -24.16 -17.54 -3.39
C ALA A 464 -24.77 -18.81 -2.77
N SER A 465 -24.59 -19.97 -3.40
CA SER A 465 -25.07 -21.26 -2.87
C SER A 465 -24.44 -21.63 -1.52
N LYS A 466 -23.25 -21.11 -1.19
CA LYS A 466 -22.54 -21.27 0.08
C LYS A 466 -22.90 -20.19 1.10
N GLY A 467 -23.77 -19.25 0.75
CA GLY A 467 -24.26 -18.20 1.64
C GLY A 467 -23.44 -16.90 1.63
N TYR A 468 -22.43 -16.78 0.77
CA TYR A 468 -21.72 -15.51 0.58
C TYR A 468 -22.57 -14.58 -0.29
N LYS A 469 -22.97 -13.44 0.27
CA LYS A 469 -23.83 -12.46 -0.42
C LYS A 469 -23.03 -11.48 -1.26
N THR A 470 -21.80 -11.17 -0.83
CA THR A 470 -20.93 -10.22 -1.52
C THR A 470 -19.51 -10.77 -1.71
N ILE A 471 -18.79 -10.18 -2.66
CA ILE A 471 -17.36 -10.46 -2.87
C ILE A 471 -16.54 -10.05 -1.64
N ALA A 472 -16.94 -8.98 -0.95
CA ALA A 472 -16.27 -8.52 0.27
C ALA A 472 -16.36 -9.56 1.42
N GLU A 473 -17.53 -10.22 1.61
CA GLU A 473 -17.68 -11.32 2.57
C GLU A 473 -16.74 -12.50 2.23
N LEU A 474 -16.67 -12.85 0.96
CA LEU A 474 -15.80 -13.92 0.46
C LEU A 474 -14.32 -13.57 0.67
N ALA A 475 -13.94 -12.31 0.42
CA ALA A 475 -12.58 -11.80 0.62
C ALA A 475 -12.15 -11.89 2.10
N ARG A 476 -12.98 -11.41 3.04
CA ARG A 476 -12.72 -11.54 4.48
C ARG A 476 -12.58 -13.02 4.89
N LYS A 477 -13.46 -13.88 4.37
CA LYS A 477 -13.38 -15.32 4.66
C LYS A 477 -12.10 -15.96 4.15
N ARG A 478 -11.61 -15.54 2.97
CA ARG A 478 -10.31 -16.00 2.46
C ARG A 478 -9.16 -15.62 3.38
N ILE A 479 -9.15 -14.37 3.86
CA ILE A 479 -8.10 -13.90 4.79
C ILE A 479 -8.12 -14.75 6.07
N ASP A 480 -9.30 -14.98 6.65
CA ASP A 480 -9.47 -15.81 7.86
C ASP A 480 -8.96 -17.24 7.65
N LEU A 481 -9.38 -17.89 6.54
CA LEU A 481 -8.96 -19.26 6.23
C LEU A 481 -7.46 -19.36 5.94
N ALA A 482 -6.90 -18.39 5.22
CA ALA A 482 -5.46 -18.33 4.94
C ALA A 482 -4.65 -18.14 6.23
N GLY A 483 -5.06 -17.22 7.11
CA GLY A 483 -4.44 -17.02 8.42
C GLY A 483 -4.49 -18.28 9.29
N ALA A 484 -5.65 -18.96 9.33
CA ALA A 484 -5.80 -20.21 10.06
C ALA A 484 -4.90 -21.35 9.52
N ALA A 485 -4.75 -21.44 8.19
CA ALA A 485 -3.85 -22.42 7.58
C ALA A 485 -2.37 -22.11 7.88
N ILE A 486 -1.99 -20.82 7.84
CA ILE A 486 -0.62 -20.37 8.15
C ILE A 486 -0.26 -20.63 9.61
N SER A 487 -1.18 -20.39 10.55
CA SER A 487 -0.96 -20.66 11.99
C SER A 487 -0.71 -22.15 12.31
N GLN A 488 -1.02 -23.06 11.39
CA GLN A 488 -0.73 -24.49 11.54
C GLN A 488 0.68 -24.89 11.06
N LEU A 489 1.41 -23.95 10.44
CA LEU A 489 2.78 -24.17 9.99
C LEU A 489 3.76 -23.84 11.11
N ASP A 490 4.86 -24.58 11.22
CA ASP A 490 5.94 -24.30 12.20
C ASP A 490 6.53 -22.89 12.03
N THR A 491 6.43 -22.31 10.83
CA THR A 491 6.88 -20.95 10.50
C THR A 491 5.80 -19.88 10.71
N GLY A 492 4.59 -20.27 11.12
CA GLY A 492 3.45 -19.37 11.28
C GLY A 492 3.36 -18.68 12.63
N ASP A 493 4.21 -19.08 13.60
CA ASP A 493 4.24 -18.48 14.94
C ASP A 493 4.67 -17.00 14.86
N GLY A 494 3.86 -16.13 15.46
CA GLY A 494 4.13 -14.68 15.51
C GLY A 494 3.65 -13.89 14.29
N VAL A 495 3.07 -14.53 13.28
CA VAL A 495 2.45 -13.81 12.15
C VAL A 495 1.13 -13.17 12.60
N ASP A 496 0.95 -11.86 12.34
CA ASP A 496 -0.33 -11.18 12.53
C ASP A 496 -1.36 -11.70 11.50
N ASN A 497 -2.18 -12.66 11.90
CA ASN A 497 -3.22 -13.29 11.08
C ASN A 497 -4.61 -12.64 11.25
N GLY A 498 -4.70 -11.54 12.01
CA GLY A 498 -5.91 -10.77 12.20
C GLY A 498 -6.10 -9.71 11.12
N PHE A 499 -7.24 -9.04 11.17
CA PHE A 499 -7.52 -7.81 10.41
C PHE A 499 -8.68 -7.04 11.06
N ARG A 500 -8.59 -5.70 11.01
CA ARG A 500 -9.71 -4.81 11.34
C ARG A 500 -10.55 -4.58 10.10
N SER A 501 -11.83 -4.88 10.19
CA SER A 501 -12.82 -4.62 9.12
C SER A 501 -13.48 -3.27 9.34
N TYR A 502 -13.59 -2.48 8.27
CA TYR A 502 -14.29 -1.21 8.24
C TYR A 502 -15.28 -1.18 7.08
N ARG A 503 -16.35 -0.38 7.21
CA ARG A 503 -17.29 -0.11 6.13
C ARG A 503 -17.30 1.37 5.79
N LEU A 504 -17.27 1.67 4.51
CA LEU A 504 -17.52 3.03 4.02
C LEU A 504 -18.95 3.43 4.34
N ALA A 505 -19.14 4.59 4.94
CA ALA A 505 -20.43 5.13 5.33
C ALA A 505 -20.47 6.65 5.15
N ASP A 506 -21.66 7.23 5.19
CA ASP A 506 -21.82 8.66 5.32
C ASP A 506 -21.27 9.12 6.69
N THR A 507 -20.93 10.41 6.79
CA THR A 507 -20.47 11.01 8.04
C THR A 507 -21.45 10.76 9.19
N ASN A 508 -20.92 10.57 10.39
CA ASN A 508 -21.72 10.43 11.61
C ASN A 508 -22.14 11.79 12.19
N PHE A 509 -21.73 12.89 11.55
CA PHE A 509 -22.08 14.25 11.97
C PHE A 509 -23.17 14.84 11.08
N SER A 510 -24.02 15.66 11.66
CA SER A 510 -25.11 16.36 10.96
C SER A 510 -24.55 17.31 9.89
N GLU A 511 -25.11 17.29 8.71
CA GLU A 511 -24.71 18.14 7.59
C GLU A 511 -25.83 19.04 7.11
N TRP A 512 -25.47 20.26 6.68
CA TRP A 512 -26.37 21.13 5.95
C TRP A 512 -26.61 20.57 4.53
N ARG A 513 -27.80 19.95 4.30
CA ARG A 513 -28.14 19.28 3.03
C ARG A 513 -29.18 20.03 2.19
N MET A 514 -29.58 21.24 2.57
CA MET A 514 -30.63 21.95 1.85
C MET A 514 -30.10 22.89 0.76
N SER A 515 -30.81 22.93 -0.39
CA SER A 515 -30.59 23.92 -1.44
C SER A 515 -31.15 25.29 -1.02
N SER A 516 -30.65 26.37 -1.66
CA SER A 516 -31.10 27.75 -1.36
C SER A 516 -32.57 28.05 -1.67
N ASP A 517 -33.32 27.11 -2.29
CA ASP A 517 -34.69 27.31 -2.79
C ASP A 517 -35.74 26.56 -1.97
N VAL A 518 -35.51 26.33 -0.69
CA VAL A 518 -36.39 25.55 0.19
C VAL A 518 -37.41 26.46 0.91
N GLU A 519 -38.64 25.97 1.10
CA GLU A 519 -39.70 26.68 1.84
C GLU A 519 -39.36 26.84 3.32
N GLU A 520 -39.82 27.94 3.95
CA GLU A 520 -39.47 28.36 5.30
C GLU A 520 -39.78 27.30 6.38
N ASP A 521 -40.87 26.54 6.22
CA ASP A 521 -41.27 25.48 7.16
C ASP A 521 -40.31 24.26 7.09
N ALA A 522 -39.85 23.91 5.89
CA ALA A 522 -38.90 22.83 5.70
C ALA A 522 -37.47 23.25 6.17
N LEU A 523 -37.12 24.53 6.01
CA LEU A 523 -35.88 25.09 6.54
C LEU A 523 -35.88 25.03 8.08
N GLN A 524 -37.02 25.40 8.71
CA GLN A 524 -37.14 25.36 10.16
C GLN A 524 -37.09 23.94 10.74
N GLN A 525 -37.71 22.96 10.05
CA GLN A 525 -37.60 21.54 10.44
C GLN A 525 -36.18 21.03 10.30
N HIS A 526 -35.48 21.40 9.22
CA HIS A 526 -34.10 21.01 9.00
C HIS A 526 -33.14 21.65 10.01
N LEU A 527 -33.34 22.94 10.34
CA LEU A 527 -32.59 23.62 11.40
C LEU A 527 -32.81 22.96 12.78
N LEU A 528 -34.02 22.45 13.05
CA LEU A 528 -34.30 21.71 14.27
C LEU A 528 -33.62 20.32 14.28
N SER A 529 -33.49 19.66 13.11
CA SER A 529 -32.80 18.37 12.99
C SER A 529 -31.27 18.47 13.05
N LEU A 530 -30.70 19.67 12.84
CA LEU A 530 -29.27 19.96 13.00
C LEU A 530 -28.92 20.38 14.44
N ARG A 531 -29.81 20.17 15.39
CA ARG A 531 -29.61 20.60 16.76
C ARG A 531 -28.61 19.73 17.52
N ASP A 532 -28.42 18.48 17.05
CA ASP A 532 -27.48 17.53 17.59
C ASP A 532 -26.32 17.36 16.58
N SER A 533 -25.07 17.47 17.02
CA SER A 533 -23.89 17.38 16.13
C SER A 533 -23.68 15.98 15.58
N ALA A 534 -24.05 14.96 16.35
CA ALA A 534 -23.99 13.56 15.91
C ALA A 534 -25.35 13.07 15.38
N THR A 535 -25.34 12.06 14.51
CA THR A 535 -26.57 11.37 14.10
C THR A 535 -27.08 10.49 15.25
N ASP A 536 -28.42 10.41 15.45
CA ASP A 536 -29.06 9.71 16.58
C ASP A 536 -28.59 8.25 16.79
N ASP A 537 -28.11 7.59 15.75
CA ASP A 537 -27.70 6.18 15.75
C ASP A 537 -26.17 5.99 15.87
N ALA A 538 -25.36 7.06 15.93
CA ALA A 538 -23.91 6.95 15.93
C ALA A 538 -23.37 6.47 17.29
N THR A 539 -22.55 5.44 17.27
CA THR A 539 -21.85 4.95 18.47
C THR A 539 -20.60 5.78 18.78
N ALA A 540 -20.16 5.78 20.04
CA ALA A 540 -18.92 6.45 20.44
C ALA A 540 -17.69 5.98 19.63
N ASP A 541 -17.62 4.69 19.27
CA ASP A 541 -16.53 4.14 18.49
C ASP A 541 -16.56 4.58 17.01
N GLU A 542 -17.75 4.76 16.43
CA GLU A 542 -17.92 5.31 15.07
C GLU A 542 -17.54 6.80 15.04
N LEU A 543 -18.00 7.59 16.01
CA LEU A 543 -17.65 9.00 16.15
C LEU A 543 -16.14 9.18 16.35
N LEU A 544 -15.54 8.42 17.28
CA LEU A 544 -14.10 8.47 17.49
C LEU A 544 -13.31 8.11 16.23
N THR A 545 -13.70 7.03 15.54
CA THR A 545 -13.02 6.60 14.31
C THR A 545 -13.04 7.71 13.27
N GLU A 546 -14.18 8.36 13.06
CA GLU A 546 -14.29 9.46 12.11
C GLU A 546 -13.41 10.66 12.51
N ILE A 547 -13.46 11.07 13.78
CA ILE A 547 -12.65 12.19 14.28
C ILE A 547 -11.16 11.87 14.10
N LEU A 548 -10.72 10.69 14.50
CA LEU A 548 -9.33 10.27 14.39
C LEU A 548 -8.86 10.24 12.92
N LEU A 549 -9.66 9.71 12.00
CA LEU A 549 -9.36 9.70 10.57
C LEU A 549 -9.21 11.11 10.01
N LYS A 550 -10.15 12.01 10.33
CA LYS A 550 -10.11 13.41 9.90
C LYS A 550 -8.92 14.18 10.49
N GLN A 551 -8.37 13.71 11.59
CA GLN A 551 -7.16 14.25 12.22
C GLN A 551 -5.87 13.59 11.72
N GLY A 552 -5.95 12.48 10.98
CA GLY A 552 -4.82 11.78 10.38
C GLY A 552 -4.20 10.69 11.24
N TYR A 553 -4.96 10.16 12.19
CA TYR A 553 -4.58 8.96 12.94
C TYR A 553 -4.75 7.69 12.09
N SER A 554 -4.07 6.63 12.50
CA SER A 554 -4.13 5.33 11.85
C SER A 554 -5.46 4.62 12.09
N LEU A 555 -5.88 3.75 11.16
CA LEU A 555 -6.97 2.79 11.37
C LEU A 555 -6.63 1.71 12.40
N THR A 556 -5.41 1.63 12.85
CA THR A 556 -4.91 0.58 13.77
C THR A 556 -4.39 1.15 15.09
N GLU A 557 -4.91 2.33 15.50
CA GLU A 557 -4.63 2.89 16.82
C GLU A 557 -5.13 1.95 17.94
N ASP A 558 -4.46 2.00 19.08
CA ASP A 558 -4.88 1.27 20.27
C ASP A 558 -5.94 2.09 21.00
N VAL A 559 -7.20 1.65 20.89
CA VAL A 559 -8.38 2.32 21.46
C VAL A 559 -8.99 1.45 22.53
N SER A 560 -9.22 2.01 23.70
CA SER A 560 -9.89 1.32 24.82
C SER A 560 -10.92 2.18 25.50
N ALA A 561 -11.95 1.56 26.07
CA ALA A 561 -12.90 2.24 26.94
C ALA A 561 -12.26 2.52 28.31
N ALA A 562 -12.55 3.68 28.90
CA ALA A 562 -12.06 4.07 30.21
C ALA A 562 -13.15 4.87 30.95
N GLU A 563 -13.14 4.82 32.27
CA GLU A 563 -13.96 5.67 33.12
C GLU A 563 -13.06 6.59 33.94
N MET A 564 -13.28 7.91 33.86
CA MET A 564 -12.51 8.89 34.59
C MET A 564 -13.43 10.03 35.08
N GLY A 565 -13.34 10.39 36.34
CA GLY A 565 -14.22 11.41 36.92
C GLY A 565 -15.70 11.06 36.83
N GLY A 566 -16.09 9.78 36.67
CA GLY A 566 -17.48 9.34 36.45
C GLY A 566 -17.98 9.61 35.02
N LEU A 567 -17.08 9.86 34.06
CA LEU A 567 -17.36 9.98 32.63
C LEU A 567 -16.90 8.72 31.90
N ASP A 568 -17.73 8.21 31.00
CA ASP A 568 -17.35 7.14 30.04
C ASP A 568 -16.57 7.76 28.87
N LEU A 569 -15.36 7.29 28.66
CA LEU A 569 -14.40 7.86 27.74
C LEU A 569 -13.89 6.80 26.75
N ARG A 570 -13.34 7.31 25.65
CA ARG A 570 -12.44 6.53 24.79
C ARG A 570 -11.02 7.05 24.93
N LEU A 571 -10.09 6.13 25.09
CA LEU A 571 -8.69 6.39 25.31
C LEU A 571 -7.89 5.84 24.13
N VAL A 572 -7.06 6.67 23.51
CA VAL A 572 -6.16 6.28 22.43
C VAL A 572 -4.74 6.33 22.94
N ARG A 573 -4.00 5.22 22.80
CA ARG A 573 -2.60 5.14 23.18
C ARG A 573 -1.69 5.31 21.96
N ASP A 574 -0.55 5.93 22.20
CA ASP A 574 0.52 6.01 21.22
C ASP A 574 1.37 4.71 21.19
N ARG A 575 2.45 4.73 20.38
CA ARG A 575 3.34 3.57 20.22
C ARG A 575 4.14 3.24 21.50
N ASP A 576 4.33 4.23 22.36
CA ASP A 576 5.09 4.09 23.62
C ASP A 576 4.16 3.64 24.76
N GLY A 577 2.85 3.55 24.49
CA GLY A 577 1.79 3.15 25.42
C GLY A 577 1.25 4.31 26.26
N ASP A 578 1.70 5.54 26.00
CA ASP A 578 1.21 6.73 26.67
C ASP A 578 -0.15 7.17 26.12
N VAL A 579 -0.95 7.84 26.93
CA VAL A 579 -2.26 8.35 26.53
C VAL A 579 -2.09 9.54 25.59
N ALA A 580 -2.32 9.31 24.31
CA ALA A 580 -2.27 10.36 23.30
C ALA A 580 -3.58 11.17 23.25
N VAL A 581 -4.74 10.48 23.31
CA VAL A 581 -6.06 11.12 23.22
C VAL A 581 -7.00 10.59 24.30
N LEU A 582 -7.73 11.49 24.94
CA LEU A 582 -8.93 11.20 25.72
C LEU A 582 -10.15 11.80 25.00
N ALA A 583 -11.18 11.00 24.75
CA ALA A 583 -12.38 11.45 24.05
C ALA A 583 -13.63 11.24 24.90
N TYR A 584 -14.37 12.32 25.16
CA TYR A 584 -15.72 12.32 25.72
C TYR A 584 -16.72 12.53 24.59
N LEU A 585 -17.49 11.48 24.26
CA LEU A 585 -18.32 11.39 23.06
C LEU A 585 -19.79 11.16 23.38
N ASN A 586 -20.25 11.64 24.56
CA ASN A 586 -21.64 11.56 25.00
C ASN A 586 -22.27 12.96 25.03
N GLU A 587 -23.11 13.25 24.05
CA GLU A 587 -23.83 14.53 23.95
C GLU A 587 -25.07 14.61 24.88
N GLN A 588 -25.59 13.44 25.32
CA GLN A 588 -26.78 13.37 26.17
C GLN A 588 -26.50 13.78 27.62
N THR A 589 -25.27 13.65 28.07
CA THR A 589 -24.87 13.93 29.45
C THR A 589 -23.90 15.09 29.50
N LYS A 590 -24.33 16.23 30.04
CA LYS A 590 -23.47 17.40 30.22
C LYS A 590 -22.44 17.12 31.34
N PRO A 591 -21.14 17.18 31.06
CA PRO A 591 -20.11 17.00 32.08
C PRO A 591 -20.00 18.25 32.97
N THR A 592 -19.60 18.06 34.21
CA THR A 592 -19.26 19.19 35.10
C THR A 592 -17.80 19.63 34.88
N LEU A 593 -17.49 20.88 35.27
CA LEU A 593 -16.12 21.38 35.21
C LEU A 593 -15.14 20.54 36.05
N GLU A 594 -15.60 19.98 37.19
CA GLU A 594 -14.78 19.13 38.05
C GLU A 594 -14.45 17.80 37.36
N GLN A 595 -15.41 17.19 36.66
CA GLN A 595 -15.20 16.00 35.88
C GLN A 595 -14.22 16.25 34.72
N LEU A 596 -14.42 17.34 33.98
CA LEU A 596 -13.53 17.74 32.88
C LEU A 596 -12.12 18.09 33.36
N ARG A 597 -12.01 18.64 34.61
CA ARG A 597 -10.69 18.89 35.22
C ARG A 597 -9.92 17.61 35.47
N ALA A 598 -10.59 16.53 35.85
CA ALA A 598 -9.96 15.23 36.05
C ALA A 598 -9.32 14.70 34.77
N LEU A 599 -9.88 14.99 33.58
CA LEU A 599 -9.32 14.59 32.29
C LEU A 599 -8.01 15.32 31.96
N VAL A 600 -7.85 16.54 32.45
CA VAL A 600 -6.67 17.39 32.19
C VAL A 600 -5.56 17.13 33.21
N ASP A 601 -5.86 16.56 34.37
CA ASP A 601 -4.90 16.32 35.45
C ASP A 601 -4.02 15.08 35.20
N GLU A 602 -4.50 14.10 34.42
CA GLU A 602 -3.65 13.04 33.82
C GLU A 602 -3.38 13.45 32.37
N PRO A 603 -2.23 14.07 32.05
CA PRO A 603 -2.08 14.86 30.84
C PRO A 603 -2.01 13.97 29.57
N PRO A 604 -3.13 13.80 28.85
CA PRO A 604 -3.06 13.34 27.46
C PRO A 604 -2.44 14.45 26.62
N THR A 605 -1.93 14.11 25.45
CA THR A 605 -1.50 15.14 24.49
C THR A 605 -2.71 15.94 24.01
N ARG A 606 -3.90 15.29 23.94
CA ARG A 606 -5.13 15.86 23.38
C ARG A 606 -6.39 15.38 24.09
N ILE A 607 -7.35 16.27 24.22
CA ILE A 607 -8.71 15.96 24.68
C ILE A 607 -9.70 16.27 23.55
N ILE A 608 -10.61 15.36 23.29
CA ILE A 608 -11.73 15.52 22.35
C ILE A 608 -13.03 15.55 23.15
N VAL A 609 -13.88 16.54 22.89
CA VAL A 609 -15.23 16.65 23.47
C VAL A 609 -16.19 17.00 22.33
N LEU A 610 -17.34 16.30 22.27
CA LEU A 610 -18.39 16.70 21.32
C LEU A 610 -18.91 18.10 21.68
N GLU A 611 -19.13 18.94 20.66
CA GLU A 611 -19.63 20.31 20.87
C GLU A 611 -20.95 20.31 21.66
N ASP A 612 -21.88 19.43 21.31
CA ASP A 612 -23.19 19.33 21.95
C ASP A 612 -23.16 18.76 23.38
N ALA A 613 -22.06 18.12 23.77
CA ALA A 613 -21.88 17.72 25.18
C ALA A 613 -21.83 18.90 26.13
N PHE A 614 -21.47 20.10 25.66
CA PHE A 614 -21.52 21.32 26.45
C PHE A 614 -22.95 21.87 26.62
N GLN A 615 -23.90 21.42 25.79
CA GLN A 615 -25.31 21.83 25.83
C GLN A 615 -25.50 23.38 25.85
N GLY A 616 -24.71 24.08 25.01
CA GLY A 616 -24.73 25.53 24.88
C GLY A 616 -24.07 26.30 26.03
N ASP A 617 -23.28 25.63 26.87
CA ASP A 617 -22.56 26.28 27.97
C ASP A 617 -21.16 26.76 27.53
N ASP A 618 -21.12 27.94 26.93
CA ASP A 618 -19.87 28.56 26.46
C ASP A 618 -18.88 28.86 27.62
N GLU A 619 -19.39 29.07 28.84
CA GLU A 619 -18.54 29.27 30.00
C GLU A 619 -17.79 27.98 30.37
N LEU A 620 -18.47 26.84 30.36
CA LEU A 620 -17.86 25.53 30.60
C LEU A 620 -16.81 25.22 29.55
N LYS A 621 -17.11 25.43 28.25
CA LYS A 621 -16.18 25.23 27.13
C LYS A 621 -14.95 26.13 27.29
N THR A 622 -15.13 27.41 27.55
CA THR A 622 -14.03 28.38 27.74
C THR A 622 -13.15 28.02 28.93
N ASN A 623 -13.75 27.60 30.04
CA ASN A 623 -13.04 27.18 31.25
C ASN A 623 -12.18 25.92 30.96
N LEU A 624 -12.73 24.94 30.24
CA LEU A 624 -11.98 23.75 29.82
C LEU A 624 -10.81 24.13 28.87
N ALA A 625 -11.07 25.00 27.90
CA ALA A 625 -10.04 25.45 26.96
C ALA A 625 -8.86 26.16 27.68
N GLN A 626 -9.16 27.02 28.64
CA GLN A 626 -8.14 27.68 29.46
C GLN A 626 -7.36 26.69 30.32
N LEU A 627 -8.05 25.73 30.91
CA LEU A 627 -7.44 24.70 31.75
C LEU A 627 -6.52 23.80 30.92
N ALA A 628 -6.98 23.27 29.79
CA ALA A 628 -6.20 22.45 28.87
C ALA A 628 -4.93 23.22 28.41
N LYS A 629 -5.09 24.47 27.98
CA LYS A 629 -3.99 25.34 27.59
C LYS A 629 -2.96 25.55 28.71
N SER A 630 -3.40 25.70 29.95
CA SER A 630 -2.51 25.88 31.12
C SER A 630 -1.65 24.66 31.41
N LYS A 631 -2.10 23.47 31.00
CA LYS A 631 -1.43 22.18 31.17
C LYS A 631 -0.69 21.72 29.89
N GLY A 632 -0.76 22.48 28.80
CA GLY A 632 -0.16 22.13 27.51
C GLY A 632 -0.92 21.04 26.73
N VAL A 633 -2.18 20.81 27.04
CA VAL A 633 -3.07 19.86 26.39
C VAL A 633 -3.86 20.55 25.28
N GLU A 634 -3.95 19.94 24.11
CA GLU A 634 -4.82 20.43 23.02
C GLU A 634 -6.28 20.03 23.30
N LEU A 635 -7.19 20.99 23.21
CA LEU A 635 -8.64 20.72 23.23
C LEU A 635 -9.20 20.78 21.81
N TRP A 636 -9.89 19.71 21.42
CA TRP A 636 -10.61 19.61 20.16
C TRP A 636 -12.10 19.47 20.46
N THR A 637 -12.93 20.24 19.73
CA THR A 637 -14.37 20.08 19.72
C THR A 637 -14.82 19.53 18.37
N ALA A 638 -15.76 18.60 18.36
CA ALA A 638 -16.27 17.91 17.18
C ALA A 638 -17.79 18.02 17.10
#